data_cc140cbf984fc9e5d04b9f97b2d48553
#
_entry.id   cc140cbf984fc9e5d04b9f97b2d48553
#
_cell.length_a   1.000
_cell.length_b   1.000
_cell.length_c   1.000
_cell.angle_alpha   90.00
_cell.angle_beta   90.00
_cell.angle_gamma   90.00
#
_symmetry.space_group_name_H-M   'P 1'
#
loop_
_entity.id
_entity.type
_entity.pdbx_description
1 polymer ?
#
loop_
_entity_poly.entity_id
_entity_poly.type
_entity_poly.pdbx_seq_one_letter_code
_entity_poly.pdbx_strand_id
1 'polypeptide(L)'
;MVPEDIKEQAEKLKKELRHHSYLYYVLDRPEISDFEFDHMYRQLVDLEKAYPELVTPDSPTQRVGGKASDDFRKVRFRKPMLSLANAFNADELRSFDRRVKAGLGVDHVEYITELKIDGLSMNLIYENGSLVQGLTRGDGRVGEDVTANVKTIHTIPLYIENAPPYLEVRGEVYMPRRSFIALNEARDEAGIMPFANCRNAAAGSLRQLDPHVTASRNLAFFAYALGDIEGMEIKSQEELLKKLSDFHFQVNPNYRKWSSIEGVIEGVNEWEVARHDLGYDTDGMVIKVNDFSEQRALGATVKDPKWAMAYKYPPEEAETRIEKIVVTMGRTGVLTPSADLTPVHLAGTTVKRATLHNLDFIREKDIREGDYVLIYKAGEIIPEVAKVLKEKRNGTEVPFEMPAVCPVCGGSVSRVEGEAAFRCTNPECGGVVREKLIHFASRDAMNIDGMGPSVVDSLIAYHLVNDPADFYTLKQEDIEQIERMGEKSAQNLIAAIADSKGRGLAKLLFGLGVRFLGEKGAELIAKRYHTMSALMEADVSDIQETEGIGKVIAGSLFDYLHDMKHLTIIDKLRNAGVSMEEIVEEHAGAAFEGEMVVLTGKLTRMGRREASDLIKQQGGDTQSSVTNKTTLVVAGEDAGSKLEKARAKGIPVIDEEEFLKRAGR
;
A
#
# COMPACT_ATOMS: atom_id res chain seq x y z
N MET A 1 -38.82 21.55 -14.52
CA MET A 1 -39.43 20.23 -14.13
C MET A 1 -39.39 19.34 -15.36
N VAL A 2 -38.70 18.25 -15.32
CA VAL A 2 -38.55 17.30 -16.46
C VAL A 2 -39.89 16.61 -16.70
N PRO A 3 -40.42 16.55 -17.93
CA PRO A 3 -41.59 15.75 -18.29
C PRO A 3 -41.41 14.27 -17.95
N GLU A 4 -42.48 13.58 -17.55
CA GLU A 4 -42.36 12.19 -17.05
C GLU A 4 -41.92 11.22 -18.15
N ASP A 5 -42.42 11.41 -19.38
CA ASP A 5 -42.01 10.62 -20.54
C ASP A 5 -40.50 10.75 -20.85
N ILE A 6 -39.93 11.94 -20.64
CA ILE A 6 -38.48 12.18 -20.81
C ILE A 6 -37.65 11.48 -19.73
N LYS A 7 -38.15 11.45 -18.48
CA LYS A 7 -37.49 10.70 -17.41
C LYS A 7 -37.48 9.19 -17.69
N GLU A 8 -38.65 8.66 -18.10
CA GLU A 8 -38.76 7.23 -18.45
C GLU A 8 -37.81 6.86 -19.62
N GLN A 9 -37.74 7.74 -20.64
CA GLN A 9 -36.83 7.56 -21.78
C GLN A 9 -35.38 7.56 -21.34
N ALA A 10 -34.97 8.48 -20.49
CA ALA A 10 -33.58 8.54 -19.97
C ALA A 10 -33.24 7.31 -19.14
N GLU A 11 -34.11 6.86 -18.24
CA GLU A 11 -33.88 5.67 -17.43
C GLU A 11 -33.81 4.39 -18.27
N LYS A 12 -34.64 4.29 -19.32
CA LYS A 12 -34.56 3.19 -20.28
C LYS A 12 -33.22 3.16 -20.99
N LEU A 13 -32.75 4.29 -21.50
CA LEU A 13 -31.43 4.41 -22.15
C LEU A 13 -30.29 4.07 -21.21
N LYS A 14 -30.32 4.56 -19.97
CA LYS A 14 -29.31 4.21 -18.95
C LYS A 14 -29.27 2.70 -18.73
N LYS A 15 -30.41 2.04 -18.62
CA LYS A 15 -30.51 0.59 -18.40
C LYS A 15 -29.98 -0.20 -19.59
N GLU A 16 -30.37 0.17 -20.82
CA GLU A 16 -29.90 -0.48 -22.05
C GLU A 16 -28.38 -0.32 -22.24
N LEU A 17 -27.86 0.89 -22.02
CA LEU A 17 -26.41 1.15 -22.10
C LEU A 17 -25.61 0.38 -21.05
N ARG A 18 -26.12 0.24 -19.82
CA ARG A 18 -25.48 -0.59 -18.78
C ARG A 18 -25.47 -2.06 -19.18
N HIS A 19 -26.58 -2.57 -19.71
CA HIS A 19 -26.70 -3.95 -20.17
C HIS A 19 -25.71 -4.26 -21.32
N HIS A 20 -25.69 -3.44 -22.36
CA HIS A 20 -24.79 -3.65 -23.48
C HIS A 20 -23.31 -3.42 -23.13
N SER A 21 -23.01 -2.51 -22.22
CA SER A 21 -21.64 -2.37 -21.65
C SER A 21 -21.21 -3.66 -20.92
N TYR A 22 -22.09 -4.27 -20.13
CA TYR A 22 -21.81 -5.54 -19.45
C TYR A 22 -21.55 -6.67 -20.44
N LEU A 23 -22.41 -6.82 -21.48
CA LEU A 23 -22.24 -7.81 -22.52
C LEU A 23 -20.90 -7.65 -23.27
N TYR A 24 -20.52 -6.42 -23.58
CA TYR A 24 -19.30 -6.11 -24.33
C TYR A 24 -18.02 -6.27 -23.46
N TYR A 25 -17.95 -5.55 -22.33
CA TYR A 25 -16.71 -5.43 -21.55
C TYR A 25 -16.47 -6.58 -20.55
N VAL A 26 -17.54 -7.26 -20.09
CA VAL A 26 -17.44 -8.30 -19.06
C VAL A 26 -17.63 -9.69 -19.67
N LEU A 27 -18.61 -9.89 -20.56
CA LEU A 27 -18.93 -11.20 -21.13
C LEU A 27 -18.29 -11.44 -22.51
N ASP A 28 -17.70 -10.41 -23.14
CA ASP A 28 -17.15 -10.47 -24.50
C ASP A 28 -18.15 -11.05 -25.52
N ARG A 29 -19.42 -10.65 -25.38
CA ARG A 29 -20.56 -11.13 -26.18
C ARG A 29 -21.48 -9.98 -26.59
N PRO A 30 -21.02 -9.05 -27.47
CA PRO A 30 -21.85 -7.93 -27.89
C PRO A 30 -23.08 -8.43 -28.66
N GLU A 31 -24.26 -7.87 -28.34
CA GLU A 31 -25.53 -8.15 -29.01
C GLU A 31 -25.93 -7.04 -29.99
N ILE A 32 -25.29 -5.89 -29.89
CA ILE A 32 -25.50 -4.73 -30.78
C ILE A 32 -24.16 -4.30 -31.37
N SER A 33 -24.19 -3.55 -32.46
CA SER A 33 -23.02 -2.93 -33.07
C SER A 33 -22.54 -1.71 -32.27
N ASP A 34 -21.26 -1.34 -32.43
CA ASP A 34 -20.70 -0.11 -31.85
C ASP A 34 -21.49 1.13 -32.27
N PHE A 35 -21.98 1.14 -33.52
CA PHE A 35 -22.81 2.25 -34.05
C PHE A 35 -24.15 2.39 -33.28
N GLU A 36 -24.82 1.29 -32.98
CA GLU A 36 -26.09 1.30 -32.24
C GLU A 36 -25.84 1.73 -30.78
N PHE A 37 -24.76 1.25 -30.16
CA PHE A 37 -24.35 1.67 -28.82
C PHE A 37 -24.05 3.17 -28.78
N ASP A 38 -23.25 3.70 -29.70
CA ASP A 38 -22.91 5.10 -29.81
C ASP A 38 -24.14 5.99 -30.04
N HIS A 39 -25.12 5.49 -30.81
CA HIS A 39 -26.36 6.21 -31.04
C HIS A 39 -27.17 6.34 -29.75
N MET A 40 -27.36 5.28 -29.00
CA MET A 40 -28.03 5.32 -27.69
C MET A 40 -27.29 6.22 -26.69
N TYR A 41 -25.96 6.15 -26.69
CA TYR A 41 -25.12 6.97 -25.82
C TYR A 41 -25.31 8.48 -26.13
N ARG A 42 -25.29 8.85 -27.42
CA ARG A 42 -25.55 10.23 -27.84
C ARG A 42 -26.96 10.71 -27.48
N GLN A 43 -27.97 9.87 -27.65
CA GLN A 43 -29.34 10.21 -27.23
C GLN A 43 -29.39 10.53 -25.73
N LEU A 44 -28.74 9.74 -24.89
CA LEU A 44 -28.68 10.01 -23.44
C LEU A 44 -27.94 11.32 -23.15
N VAL A 45 -26.80 11.58 -23.80
CA VAL A 45 -26.06 12.85 -23.68
C VAL A 45 -26.91 14.05 -24.06
N ASP A 46 -27.69 13.96 -25.13
CA ASP A 46 -28.55 15.06 -25.59
C ASP A 46 -29.71 15.31 -24.61
N LEU A 47 -30.31 14.26 -24.05
CA LEU A 47 -31.33 14.39 -23.01
C LEU A 47 -30.77 15.03 -21.73
N GLU A 48 -29.61 14.61 -21.29
CA GLU A 48 -28.94 15.13 -20.08
C GLU A 48 -28.48 16.60 -20.29
N LYS A 49 -28.12 17.01 -21.51
CA LYS A 49 -27.84 18.40 -21.83
C LYS A 49 -29.11 19.27 -21.83
N ALA A 50 -30.21 18.73 -22.35
CA ALA A 50 -31.49 19.43 -22.37
C ALA A 50 -32.12 19.55 -20.98
N TYR A 51 -31.90 18.55 -20.14
CA TYR A 51 -32.44 18.43 -18.77
C TYR A 51 -31.35 18.04 -17.79
N PRO A 52 -30.55 18.96 -17.27
CA PRO A 52 -29.44 18.68 -16.36
C PRO A 52 -29.84 17.93 -15.08
N GLU A 53 -31.12 18.01 -14.69
CA GLU A 53 -31.68 17.25 -13.55
C GLU A 53 -31.68 15.73 -13.78
N LEU A 54 -31.52 15.24 -15.03
CA LEU A 54 -31.39 13.80 -15.35
C LEU A 54 -29.99 13.25 -15.14
N VAL A 55 -28.99 14.10 -14.99
CA VAL A 55 -27.61 13.69 -14.74
C VAL A 55 -27.50 13.12 -13.33
N THR A 56 -27.18 11.84 -13.23
CA THR A 56 -26.91 11.16 -11.96
C THR A 56 -25.46 10.71 -11.89
N PRO A 57 -24.84 10.63 -10.71
CA PRO A 57 -23.43 10.22 -10.58
C PRO A 57 -23.10 8.83 -11.15
N ASP A 58 -24.12 7.99 -11.33
CA ASP A 58 -24.07 6.63 -11.86
C ASP A 58 -24.51 6.53 -13.33
N SER A 59 -24.80 7.66 -13.99
CA SER A 59 -25.11 7.66 -15.42
C SER A 59 -23.93 7.15 -16.24
N PRO A 60 -24.15 6.33 -17.29
CA PRO A 60 -23.11 5.93 -18.23
C PRO A 60 -22.31 7.10 -18.81
N THR A 61 -22.90 8.28 -18.94
CA THR A 61 -22.25 9.51 -19.44
C THR A 61 -21.24 10.09 -18.44
N GLN A 62 -21.30 9.70 -17.17
CA GLN A 62 -20.42 10.19 -16.09
C GLN A 62 -19.20 9.29 -15.85
N ARG A 63 -18.97 8.25 -16.68
CA ARG A 63 -17.79 7.37 -16.54
C ARG A 63 -16.47 8.10 -16.68
N VAL A 64 -16.37 9.00 -17.65
CA VAL A 64 -15.18 9.81 -17.89
C VAL A 64 -15.58 11.25 -17.63
N GLY A 65 -15.55 11.65 -16.39
CA GLY A 65 -15.90 13.00 -15.96
C GLY A 65 -15.18 13.35 -14.67
N GLY A 66 -14.75 14.57 -14.56
CA GLY A 66 -14.06 15.08 -13.39
C GLY A 66 -12.90 15.99 -13.78
N LYS A 67 -12.64 17.01 -12.96
CA LYS A 67 -11.42 17.82 -13.09
C LYS A 67 -10.26 17.03 -12.54
N ALA A 68 -9.05 17.23 -13.08
CA ALA A 68 -7.82 16.75 -12.47
C ALA A 68 -7.77 17.20 -10.99
N SER A 69 -7.42 16.28 -10.11
CA SER A 69 -7.28 16.54 -8.68
C SER A 69 -5.84 16.97 -8.39
N ASP A 70 -5.64 17.75 -7.33
CA ASP A 70 -4.29 18.11 -6.88
C ASP A 70 -3.70 17.05 -5.96
N ASP A 71 -4.54 16.23 -5.26
CA ASP A 71 -4.12 15.13 -4.38
C ASP A 71 -5.26 14.11 -4.20
N PHE A 72 -4.93 12.93 -3.66
CA PHE A 72 -5.90 11.88 -3.31
C PHE A 72 -6.23 11.90 -1.82
N ARG A 73 -7.53 12.09 -1.50
CA ARG A 73 -8.01 12.06 -0.12
C ARG A 73 -7.80 10.67 0.48
N LYS A 74 -7.28 10.60 1.70
CA LYS A 74 -7.14 9.35 2.47
C LYS A 74 -8.46 9.00 3.17
N VAL A 75 -8.88 7.74 3.08
CA VAL A 75 -10.12 7.23 3.66
C VAL A 75 -9.87 5.94 4.41
N ARG A 76 -10.43 5.83 5.62
CA ARG A 76 -10.31 4.64 6.47
C ARG A 76 -11.38 3.60 6.12
N PHE A 77 -10.99 2.33 6.03
CA PHE A 77 -11.92 1.21 5.78
C PHE A 77 -12.79 0.89 7.00
N ARG A 78 -14.04 0.46 6.76
CA ARG A 78 -14.89 -0.12 7.81
C ARG A 78 -14.31 -1.43 8.36
N LYS A 79 -13.81 -2.28 7.48
CA LYS A 79 -13.10 -3.53 7.82
C LYS A 79 -11.72 -3.52 7.16
N PRO A 80 -10.64 -3.86 7.88
CA PRO A 80 -9.30 -3.83 7.30
C PRO A 80 -9.17 -4.81 6.13
N MET A 81 -8.30 -4.47 5.17
CA MET A 81 -7.87 -5.35 4.08
C MET A 81 -6.61 -6.11 4.55
N LEU A 82 -6.80 -7.34 4.99
CA LEU A 82 -5.71 -8.18 5.49
C LEU A 82 -4.80 -8.65 4.34
N SER A 83 -3.55 -8.96 4.67
CA SER A 83 -2.63 -9.69 3.79
C SER A 83 -3.01 -11.17 3.75
N LEU A 84 -2.33 -11.96 2.92
CA LEU A 84 -2.42 -13.41 2.91
C LEU A 84 -1.06 -13.98 3.32
N ALA A 85 -1.08 -15.04 4.13
CA ALA A 85 0.11 -15.85 4.37
C ALA A 85 0.49 -16.58 3.08
N ASN A 86 1.79 -16.74 2.81
CA ASN A 86 2.27 -17.40 1.60
C ASN A 86 2.59 -18.88 1.86
N ALA A 87 2.40 -19.71 0.83
CA ALA A 87 2.93 -21.06 0.70
C ALA A 87 3.69 -21.16 -0.62
N PHE A 88 4.78 -21.93 -0.64
CA PHE A 88 5.66 -22.10 -1.79
C PHE A 88 5.80 -23.55 -2.25
N ASN A 89 5.20 -24.50 -1.51
CA ASN A 89 5.25 -25.92 -1.80
C ASN A 89 4.02 -26.66 -1.25
N ALA A 90 3.84 -27.91 -1.69
CA ALA A 90 2.71 -28.74 -1.29
C ALA A 90 2.68 -29.06 0.22
N ASP A 91 3.84 -29.17 0.88
CA ASP A 91 3.90 -29.51 2.31
C ASP A 91 3.42 -28.34 3.20
N GLU A 92 3.65 -27.12 2.75
CA GLU A 92 3.09 -25.92 3.38
C GLU A 92 1.57 -25.84 3.24
N LEU A 93 1.01 -26.24 2.08
CA LEU A 93 -0.44 -26.37 1.87
C LEU A 93 -1.04 -27.47 2.76
N ARG A 94 -0.38 -28.65 2.88
CA ARG A 94 -0.79 -29.70 3.82
C ARG A 94 -0.73 -29.23 5.27
N SER A 95 0.26 -28.40 5.61
CA SER A 95 0.38 -27.81 6.93
C SER A 95 -0.71 -26.78 7.21
N PHE A 96 -1.14 -26.03 6.20
CA PHE A 96 -2.30 -25.14 6.28
C PHE A 96 -3.59 -25.95 6.54
N ASP A 97 -3.85 -27.01 5.76
CA ASP A 97 -5.00 -27.89 5.93
C ASP A 97 -5.09 -28.49 7.35
N ARG A 98 -3.94 -29.00 7.87
CA ARG A 98 -3.90 -29.51 9.25
C ARG A 98 -4.28 -28.45 10.28
N ARG A 99 -3.81 -27.20 10.12
CA ARG A 99 -4.15 -26.10 11.04
C ARG A 99 -5.63 -25.72 10.94
N VAL A 100 -6.19 -25.69 9.74
CA VAL A 100 -7.60 -25.41 9.50
C VAL A 100 -8.48 -26.47 10.14
N LYS A 101 -8.22 -27.75 9.88
CA LYS A 101 -8.95 -28.89 10.46
C LYS A 101 -8.88 -28.93 11.98
N ALA A 102 -7.68 -28.74 12.54
CA ALA A 102 -7.48 -28.67 13.99
C ALA A 102 -8.22 -27.47 14.62
N GLY A 103 -8.24 -26.32 13.94
CA GLY A 103 -8.92 -25.11 14.41
C GLY A 103 -10.45 -25.24 14.42
N LEU A 104 -11.00 -26.05 13.49
CA LEU A 104 -12.44 -26.33 13.38
C LEU A 104 -12.89 -27.58 14.14
N GLY A 105 -11.95 -28.48 14.47
CA GLY A 105 -12.29 -29.78 15.07
C GLY A 105 -12.97 -30.75 14.09
N VAL A 106 -12.63 -30.69 12.80
CA VAL A 106 -13.23 -31.51 11.73
C VAL A 106 -12.16 -32.24 10.90
N ASP A 107 -12.56 -33.33 10.24
CA ASP A 107 -11.70 -34.10 9.36
C ASP A 107 -11.79 -33.68 7.90
N HIS A 108 -12.85 -32.98 7.52
CA HIS A 108 -13.12 -32.55 6.16
C HIS A 108 -13.38 -31.05 6.08
N VAL A 109 -12.77 -30.40 5.08
CA VAL A 109 -12.97 -28.98 4.76
C VAL A 109 -13.04 -28.81 3.26
N GLU A 110 -14.01 -28.05 2.76
CA GLU A 110 -14.08 -27.64 1.36
C GLU A 110 -13.26 -26.38 1.13
N TYR A 111 -12.50 -26.37 0.04
CA TYR A 111 -11.69 -25.23 -0.39
C TYR A 111 -12.18 -24.68 -1.71
N ILE A 112 -12.03 -23.36 -1.90
CA ILE A 112 -12.08 -22.68 -3.20
C ILE A 112 -10.67 -22.21 -3.55
N THR A 113 -10.25 -22.49 -4.78
CA THR A 113 -9.05 -21.89 -5.36
C THR A 113 -9.44 -20.84 -6.39
N GLU A 114 -8.73 -19.73 -6.36
CA GLU A 114 -8.86 -18.60 -7.28
C GLU A 114 -7.47 -18.21 -7.79
N LEU A 115 -7.35 -17.77 -9.06
CA LEU A 115 -6.08 -17.25 -9.55
C LEU A 115 -5.72 -15.97 -8.81
N LYS A 116 -4.49 -15.86 -8.36
CA LYS A 116 -3.96 -14.66 -7.74
C LYS A 116 -3.52 -13.67 -8.82
N ILE A 117 -4.39 -12.73 -9.12
CA ILE A 117 -4.16 -11.72 -10.16
C ILE A 117 -3.03 -10.78 -9.72
N ASP A 118 -2.11 -10.49 -10.62
CA ASP A 118 -1.02 -9.54 -10.38
C ASP A 118 -1.44 -8.13 -10.78
N GLY A 119 -1.97 -7.39 -9.82
CA GLY A 119 -2.54 -6.07 -10.02
C GLY A 119 -2.47 -5.18 -8.78
N LEU A 120 -3.48 -4.35 -8.59
CA LEU A 120 -3.64 -3.43 -7.48
C LEU A 120 -4.97 -3.67 -6.78
N SER A 121 -4.91 -4.07 -5.51
CA SER A 121 -6.12 -4.34 -4.72
C SER A 121 -6.94 -3.08 -4.48
N MET A 122 -8.25 -3.21 -4.67
CA MET A 122 -9.24 -2.13 -4.57
C MET A 122 -10.40 -2.51 -3.67
N ASN A 123 -10.98 -1.51 -3.03
CA ASN A 123 -12.24 -1.59 -2.31
C ASN A 123 -13.25 -0.64 -2.96
N LEU A 124 -14.37 -1.18 -3.43
CA LEU A 124 -15.46 -0.45 -4.09
C LEU A 124 -16.65 -0.38 -3.15
N ILE A 125 -17.16 0.81 -2.91
CA ILE A 125 -18.30 1.02 -2.00
C ILE A 125 -19.51 1.43 -2.83
N TYR A 126 -20.61 0.69 -2.62
CA TYR A 126 -21.90 0.96 -3.22
C TYR A 126 -22.92 1.27 -2.13
N GLU A 127 -23.70 2.32 -2.36
CA GLU A 127 -24.85 2.68 -1.54
C GLU A 127 -26.11 2.72 -2.41
N ASN A 128 -27.12 1.95 -2.02
CA ASN A 128 -28.37 1.81 -2.79
C ASN A 128 -28.12 1.51 -4.30
N GLY A 129 -27.12 0.67 -4.56
CA GLY A 129 -26.72 0.25 -5.90
C GLY A 129 -25.75 1.18 -6.63
N SER A 130 -25.59 2.43 -6.24
CA SER A 130 -24.69 3.40 -6.91
C SER A 130 -23.27 3.28 -6.37
N LEU A 131 -22.26 3.29 -7.26
CA LEU A 131 -20.84 3.37 -6.87
C LEU A 131 -20.53 4.75 -6.30
N VAL A 132 -20.33 4.82 -4.99
CA VAL A 132 -20.05 6.08 -4.28
C VAL A 132 -18.56 6.30 -4.03
N GLN A 133 -17.77 5.21 -3.90
CA GLN A 133 -16.34 5.34 -3.58
C GLN A 133 -15.52 4.15 -4.09
N GLY A 134 -14.31 4.47 -4.61
CA GLY A 134 -13.27 3.49 -4.97
C GLY A 134 -11.97 3.83 -4.25
N LEU A 135 -11.46 2.89 -3.45
CA LEU A 135 -10.32 3.09 -2.56
C LEU A 135 -9.18 2.13 -2.88
N THR A 136 -7.95 2.63 -2.97
CA THR A 136 -6.76 1.76 -3.01
C THR A 136 -6.58 1.06 -1.67
N ARG A 137 -5.83 -0.06 -1.65
CA ARG A 137 -5.56 -0.81 -0.42
C ARG A 137 -4.82 0.02 0.64
N GLY A 138 -3.91 0.91 0.24
CA GLY A 138 -3.03 1.63 1.15
C GLY A 138 -2.29 0.68 2.10
N ASP A 139 -2.30 1.00 3.41
CA ASP A 139 -1.72 0.17 4.48
C ASP A 139 -2.64 -0.98 4.96
N GLY A 140 -3.78 -1.17 4.29
CA GLY A 140 -4.82 -2.12 4.66
C GLY A 140 -5.84 -1.57 5.68
N ARG A 141 -5.66 -0.37 6.19
CA ARG A 141 -6.58 0.34 7.09
C ARG A 141 -7.07 1.66 6.51
N VAL A 142 -6.19 2.34 5.77
CA VAL A 142 -6.43 3.62 5.12
C VAL A 142 -6.01 3.50 3.66
N GLY A 143 -6.91 3.83 2.74
CA GLY A 143 -6.66 3.85 1.30
C GLY A 143 -6.81 5.25 0.71
N GLU A 144 -6.30 5.45 -0.50
CA GLU A 144 -6.47 6.67 -1.28
C GLU A 144 -7.80 6.60 -2.06
N ASP A 145 -8.57 7.68 -2.05
CA ASP A 145 -9.81 7.81 -2.80
C ASP A 145 -9.50 8.11 -4.28
N VAL A 146 -9.67 7.10 -5.11
CA VAL A 146 -9.44 7.16 -6.56
C VAL A 146 -10.75 6.97 -7.35
N THR A 147 -11.86 7.38 -6.77
CA THR A 147 -13.22 7.15 -7.31
C THR A 147 -13.37 7.61 -8.75
N ALA A 148 -12.85 8.80 -9.09
CA ALA A 148 -12.93 9.33 -10.45
C ALA A 148 -12.21 8.41 -11.46
N ASN A 149 -11.05 7.87 -11.08
CA ASN A 149 -10.27 6.95 -11.92
C ASN A 149 -10.95 5.58 -12.02
N VAL A 150 -11.46 5.06 -10.91
CA VAL A 150 -12.20 3.78 -10.87
C VAL A 150 -13.42 3.81 -11.78
N LYS A 151 -14.15 4.90 -11.81
CA LYS A 151 -15.32 5.07 -12.70
C LYS A 151 -14.99 4.90 -14.19
N THR A 152 -13.75 5.13 -14.60
CA THR A 152 -13.32 4.93 -16.00
C THR A 152 -13.11 3.46 -16.38
N ILE A 153 -13.05 2.55 -15.42
CA ILE A 153 -12.84 1.12 -15.64
C ILE A 153 -14.16 0.47 -16.03
N HIS A 154 -14.28 0.04 -17.29
CA HIS A 154 -15.53 -0.45 -17.87
C HIS A 154 -16.05 -1.74 -17.23
N THR A 155 -15.19 -2.58 -16.69
CA THR A 155 -15.56 -3.83 -15.99
C THR A 155 -16.07 -3.60 -14.56
N ILE A 156 -16.13 -2.36 -14.09
CA ILE A 156 -16.73 -1.97 -12.82
C ILE A 156 -18.11 -1.37 -13.10
N PRO A 157 -19.22 -1.94 -12.58
CA PRO A 157 -20.55 -1.37 -12.73
C PRO A 157 -20.65 -0.06 -11.94
N LEU A 158 -21.18 1.00 -12.55
CA LEU A 158 -21.46 2.25 -11.85
C LEU A 158 -22.74 2.15 -11.01
N TYR A 159 -23.62 1.23 -11.39
CA TYR A 159 -24.88 0.95 -10.71
C TYR A 159 -25.20 -0.54 -10.74
N ILE A 160 -25.71 -1.08 -9.62
CA ILE A 160 -26.11 -2.47 -9.44
C ILE A 160 -27.60 -2.50 -9.16
N GLU A 161 -28.38 -3.13 -10.04
CA GLU A 161 -29.81 -3.34 -9.82
C GLU A 161 -30.05 -4.33 -8.64
N ASN A 162 -31.03 -4.03 -7.81
CA ASN A 162 -31.37 -4.84 -6.63
C ASN A 162 -30.19 -5.09 -5.66
N ALA A 163 -29.25 -4.15 -5.61
CA ALA A 163 -28.17 -4.21 -4.64
C ALA A 163 -28.70 -4.05 -3.20
N PRO A 164 -27.98 -4.60 -2.21
CA PRO A 164 -28.25 -4.29 -0.81
C PRO A 164 -28.01 -2.79 -0.52
N PRO A 165 -28.59 -2.25 0.57
CA PRO A 165 -28.42 -0.82 0.90
C PRO A 165 -26.99 -0.37 1.00
N TYR A 166 -26.09 -1.25 1.49
CA TYR A 166 -24.65 -1.04 1.56
C TYR A 166 -23.88 -2.29 1.11
N LEU A 167 -22.88 -2.09 0.25
CA LEU A 167 -22.07 -3.18 -0.29
C LEU A 167 -20.62 -2.70 -0.50
N GLU A 168 -19.66 -3.37 0.14
CA GLU A 168 -18.24 -3.23 -0.16
C GLU A 168 -17.74 -4.43 -0.97
N VAL A 169 -17.29 -4.20 -2.21
CA VAL A 169 -16.70 -5.23 -3.08
C VAL A 169 -15.20 -5.03 -3.14
N ARG A 170 -14.46 -6.11 -2.91
CA ARG A 170 -12.99 -6.14 -3.03
C ARG A 170 -12.58 -6.92 -4.26
N GLY A 171 -11.57 -6.41 -4.93
CA GLY A 171 -11.06 -7.03 -6.14
C GLY A 171 -9.68 -6.48 -6.51
N GLU A 172 -9.21 -6.89 -7.69
CA GLU A 172 -7.92 -6.47 -8.22
C GLU A 172 -8.11 -5.71 -9.51
N VAL A 173 -7.61 -4.45 -9.56
CA VAL A 173 -7.43 -3.73 -10.82
C VAL A 173 -6.17 -4.21 -11.47
N TYR A 174 -6.25 -4.58 -12.73
CA TYR A 174 -5.12 -5.08 -13.51
C TYR A 174 -5.08 -4.47 -14.91
N MET A 175 -3.95 -4.57 -15.56
CA MET A 175 -3.81 -4.20 -16.96
C MET A 175 -3.78 -5.46 -17.82
N PRO A 176 -4.74 -5.67 -18.74
CA PRO A 176 -4.66 -6.76 -19.72
C PRO A 176 -3.36 -6.68 -20.53
N ARG A 177 -2.75 -7.83 -20.85
CA ARG A 177 -1.48 -7.88 -21.61
C ARG A 177 -1.55 -7.11 -22.92
N ARG A 178 -2.68 -7.18 -23.64
CA ARG A 178 -2.89 -6.41 -24.89
C ARG A 178 -2.79 -4.89 -24.65
N SER A 179 -3.40 -4.40 -23.55
CA SER A 179 -3.36 -2.98 -23.18
C SER A 179 -1.95 -2.55 -22.76
N PHE A 180 -1.23 -3.42 -22.05
CA PHE A 180 0.15 -3.18 -21.62
C PHE A 180 1.11 -3.06 -22.81
N ILE A 181 0.99 -3.97 -23.81
CA ILE A 181 1.81 -3.93 -25.03
C ILE A 181 1.56 -2.61 -25.77
N ALA A 182 0.29 -2.30 -26.09
CA ALA A 182 -0.07 -1.08 -26.79
C ALA A 182 0.37 0.20 -26.06
N LEU A 183 0.26 0.20 -24.72
CA LEU A 183 0.73 1.33 -23.90
C LEU A 183 2.24 1.51 -24.00
N ASN A 184 3.01 0.44 -23.93
CA ASN A 184 4.47 0.51 -23.98
C ASN A 184 4.98 0.86 -25.39
N GLU A 185 4.33 0.40 -26.45
CA GLU A 185 4.60 0.82 -27.83
C GLU A 185 4.42 2.34 -27.99
N ALA A 186 3.26 2.88 -27.53
CA ALA A 186 3.00 4.31 -27.60
C ALA A 186 3.99 5.15 -26.75
N ARG A 187 4.47 4.60 -25.60
CA ARG A 187 5.47 5.27 -24.76
C ARG A 187 6.84 5.30 -25.44
N ASP A 188 7.23 4.20 -26.06
CA ASP A 188 8.50 4.08 -26.79
C ASP A 188 8.53 5.04 -27.98
N GLU A 189 7.46 5.10 -28.77
CA GLU A 189 7.29 6.07 -29.86
C GLU A 189 7.39 7.53 -29.37
N ALA A 190 6.88 7.81 -28.15
CA ALA A 190 6.96 9.13 -27.54
C ALA A 190 8.32 9.41 -26.85
N GLY A 191 9.27 8.46 -26.86
CA GLY A 191 10.56 8.58 -26.17
C GLY A 191 10.45 8.52 -24.64
N ILE A 192 9.35 7.97 -24.10
CA ILE A 192 9.09 7.83 -22.66
C ILE A 192 9.43 6.39 -22.25
N MET A 193 10.14 6.22 -21.14
CA MET A 193 10.50 4.89 -20.64
C MET A 193 9.27 3.98 -20.48
N PRO A 194 9.25 2.79 -21.10
CA PRO A 194 8.17 1.80 -20.95
C PRO A 194 7.99 1.35 -19.50
N PHE A 195 6.79 0.90 -19.15
CA PHE A 195 6.53 0.26 -17.86
C PHE A 195 7.18 -1.13 -17.80
N ALA A 196 7.68 -1.49 -16.62
CA ALA A 196 8.41 -2.74 -16.42
C ALA A 196 7.52 -3.99 -16.50
N ASN A 197 6.27 -3.92 -16.01
CA ASN A 197 5.30 -5.02 -16.00
C ASN A 197 3.85 -4.49 -15.92
N CYS A 198 2.88 -5.40 -16.12
CA CYS A 198 1.45 -5.08 -16.10
C CYS A 198 1.00 -4.48 -14.76
N ARG A 199 1.52 -4.98 -13.63
CA ARG A 199 1.21 -4.47 -12.29
C ARG A 199 1.62 -3.01 -12.11
N ASN A 200 2.88 -2.67 -12.45
CA ASN A 200 3.38 -1.30 -12.35
C ASN A 200 2.64 -0.36 -13.30
N ALA A 201 2.28 -0.84 -14.49
CA ALA A 201 1.49 -0.08 -15.43
C ALA A 201 0.06 0.18 -14.92
N ALA A 202 -0.58 -0.83 -14.30
CA ALA A 202 -1.90 -0.68 -13.68
C ALA A 202 -1.85 0.32 -12.51
N ALA A 203 -0.90 0.17 -11.58
CA ALA A 203 -0.74 1.03 -10.42
C ALA A 203 -0.45 2.50 -10.82
N GLY A 204 0.48 2.71 -11.77
CA GLY A 204 0.80 4.03 -12.29
C GLY A 204 -0.34 4.68 -13.08
N SER A 205 -1.17 3.88 -13.75
CA SER A 205 -2.34 4.36 -14.50
C SER A 205 -3.50 4.71 -13.58
N LEU A 206 -3.75 3.94 -12.53
CA LEU A 206 -4.86 4.19 -11.60
C LEU A 206 -4.61 5.41 -10.70
N ARG A 207 -3.37 5.79 -10.45
CA ARG A 207 -2.97 6.93 -9.61
C ARG A 207 -2.64 8.18 -10.43
N GLN A 208 -3.28 8.35 -11.59
CA GLN A 208 -3.19 9.59 -12.35
C GLN A 208 -4.13 10.64 -11.76
N LEU A 209 -3.66 11.87 -11.64
CA LEU A 209 -4.50 12.98 -11.15
C LEU A 209 -5.60 13.35 -12.15
N ASP A 210 -5.38 13.12 -13.43
CA ASP A 210 -6.38 13.29 -14.49
C ASP A 210 -7.04 11.95 -14.86
N PRO A 211 -8.34 11.75 -14.57
CA PRO A 211 -9.06 10.52 -14.92
C PRO A 211 -9.09 10.20 -16.42
N HIS A 212 -8.95 11.19 -17.31
CA HIS A 212 -8.90 10.95 -18.74
C HIS A 212 -7.66 10.13 -19.15
N VAL A 213 -6.54 10.33 -18.44
CA VAL A 213 -5.34 9.51 -18.63
C VAL A 213 -5.62 8.07 -18.21
N THR A 214 -6.29 7.84 -17.08
CA THR A 214 -6.68 6.49 -16.62
C THR A 214 -7.62 5.83 -17.64
N ALA A 215 -8.61 6.55 -18.16
CA ALA A 215 -9.56 6.07 -19.16
C ALA A 215 -8.86 5.54 -20.43
N SER A 216 -7.79 6.21 -20.88
CA SER A 216 -7.02 5.80 -22.07
C SER A 216 -6.19 4.52 -21.87
N ARG A 217 -6.07 4.01 -20.63
CA ARG A 217 -5.21 2.87 -20.28
C ARG A 217 -5.90 1.52 -20.35
N ASN A 218 -7.23 1.49 -20.56
CA ASN A 218 -8.03 0.25 -20.66
C ASN A 218 -7.75 -0.76 -19.52
N LEU A 219 -7.80 -0.28 -18.28
CA LEU A 219 -7.71 -1.13 -17.10
C LEU A 219 -8.95 -2.02 -16.97
N ALA A 220 -8.80 -3.15 -16.29
CA ALA A 220 -9.89 -4.06 -15.96
C ALA A 220 -9.86 -4.42 -14.47
N PHE A 221 -10.94 -5.02 -13.97
CA PHE A 221 -11.13 -5.34 -12.57
C PHE A 221 -11.73 -6.74 -12.41
N PHE A 222 -11.13 -7.58 -11.56
CA PHE A 222 -11.73 -8.82 -11.09
C PHE A 222 -12.19 -8.69 -9.64
N ALA A 223 -13.47 -8.94 -9.38
CA ALA A 223 -14.03 -9.02 -8.04
C ALA A 223 -13.78 -10.42 -7.44
N TYR A 224 -13.37 -10.49 -6.15
CA TYR A 224 -13.04 -11.75 -5.49
C TYR A 224 -13.46 -11.85 -4.02
N ALA A 225 -13.90 -10.77 -3.39
CA ALA A 225 -14.30 -10.78 -1.99
C ALA A 225 -15.27 -9.64 -1.66
N LEU A 226 -15.89 -9.74 -0.48
CA LEU A 226 -16.62 -8.65 0.14
C LEU A 226 -15.82 -8.05 1.32
N GLY A 227 -15.92 -6.74 1.46
CA GLY A 227 -15.49 -6.03 2.65
C GLY A 227 -16.58 -6.03 3.70
N ASP A 228 -17.73 -5.43 3.38
CA ASP A 228 -18.91 -5.35 4.22
C ASP A 228 -20.20 -5.41 3.38
N ILE A 229 -21.31 -5.88 3.97
CA ILE A 229 -22.61 -5.98 3.31
C ILE A 229 -23.72 -5.85 4.35
N GLU A 230 -24.78 -5.10 4.01
CA GLU A 230 -25.96 -4.94 4.84
C GLU A 230 -27.21 -5.46 4.08
N GLY A 231 -28.08 -6.18 4.78
CA GLY A 231 -29.36 -6.64 4.23
C GLY A 231 -29.30 -7.88 3.34
N MET A 232 -28.14 -8.57 3.27
CA MET A 232 -28.00 -9.83 2.54
C MET A 232 -27.06 -10.78 3.28
N GLU A 233 -27.42 -12.07 3.34
CA GLU A 233 -26.57 -13.13 3.89
C GLU A 233 -25.97 -13.97 2.74
N ILE A 234 -24.67 -14.21 2.80
CA ILE A 234 -23.92 -15.09 1.90
C ILE A 234 -23.20 -16.13 2.76
N LYS A 235 -23.28 -17.41 2.38
CA LYS A 235 -22.85 -18.53 3.22
C LYS A 235 -21.50 -19.11 2.83
N SER A 236 -21.09 -18.93 1.57
CA SER A 236 -19.85 -19.51 1.08
C SER A 236 -19.13 -18.62 0.08
N GLN A 237 -17.85 -18.88 -0.14
CA GLN A 237 -17.04 -18.18 -1.15
C GLN A 237 -17.57 -18.47 -2.58
N GLU A 238 -18.00 -19.70 -2.85
CA GLU A 238 -18.60 -20.07 -4.15
C GLU A 238 -19.89 -19.27 -4.41
N GLU A 239 -20.78 -19.17 -3.40
CA GLU A 239 -22.00 -18.36 -3.50
C GLU A 239 -21.69 -16.88 -3.71
N LEU A 240 -20.67 -16.37 -3.02
CA LEU A 240 -20.19 -15.00 -3.20
C LEU A 240 -19.76 -14.73 -4.64
N LEU A 241 -18.91 -15.57 -5.21
CA LEU A 241 -18.42 -15.38 -6.59
C LEU A 241 -19.57 -15.38 -7.60
N LYS A 242 -20.54 -16.29 -7.44
CA LYS A 242 -21.76 -16.31 -8.24
C LYS A 242 -22.57 -15.03 -8.08
N LYS A 243 -22.72 -14.54 -6.83
CA LYS A 243 -23.47 -13.32 -6.53
C LYS A 243 -22.80 -12.07 -7.08
N LEU A 244 -21.47 -11.98 -7.05
CA LEU A 244 -20.71 -10.90 -7.68
C LEU A 244 -20.94 -10.90 -9.21
N SER A 245 -21.02 -12.06 -9.84
CA SER A 245 -21.36 -12.17 -11.26
C SER A 245 -22.81 -11.73 -11.54
N ASP A 246 -23.78 -12.07 -10.66
CA ASP A 246 -25.17 -11.59 -10.76
C ASP A 246 -25.24 -10.04 -10.64
N PHE A 247 -24.33 -9.44 -9.89
CA PHE A 247 -24.18 -7.99 -9.76
C PHE A 247 -23.38 -7.35 -10.91
N HIS A 248 -23.12 -8.10 -11.98
CA HIS A 248 -22.42 -7.68 -13.18
C HIS A 248 -20.93 -7.34 -12.97
N PHE A 249 -20.31 -7.81 -11.90
CA PHE A 249 -18.85 -7.75 -11.80
C PHE A 249 -18.22 -8.83 -12.66
N GLN A 250 -17.07 -8.50 -13.24
CA GLN A 250 -16.20 -9.50 -13.80
C GLN A 250 -15.58 -10.33 -12.65
N VAL A 251 -15.91 -11.63 -12.59
CA VAL A 251 -15.31 -12.61 -11.70
C VAL A 251 -14.36 -13.47 -12.53
N ASN A 252 -13.19 -13.80 -12.00
CA ASN A 252 -12.28 -14.69 -12.71
C ASN A 252 -12.95 -16.07 -12.90
N PRO A 253 -13.14 -16.57 -14.13
CA PRO A 253 -13.86 -17.82 -14.38
C PRO A 253 -13.10 -19.07 -13.94
N ASN A 254 -11.81 -18.95 -13.65
CA ASN A 254 -10.91 -20.06 -13.35
C ASN A 254 -10.86 -20.41 -11.85
N TYR A 255 -11.93 -20.10 -11.10
CA TYR A 255 -12.05 -20.60 -9.73
C TYR A 255 -12.58 -22.03 -9.71
N ARG A 256 -12.17 -22.83 -8.72
CA ARG A 256 -12.60 -24.22 -8.57
C ARG A 256 -12.79 -24.62 -7.12
N LYS A 257 -13.85 -25.41 -6.87
CA LYS A 257 -14.11 -25.97 -5.55
C LYS A 257 -13.49 -27.37 -5.43
N TRP A 258 -12.93 -27.64 -4.23
CA TRP A 258 -12.21 -28.86 -3.90
C TRP A 258 -12.69 -29.41 -2.56
N SER A 259 -12.81 -30.73 -2.47
CA SER A 259 -13.18 -31.43 -1.23
C SER A 259 -11.98 -31.82 -0.37
N SER A 260 -10.75 -31.60 -0.85
CA SER A 260 -9.53 -31.94 -0.14
C SER A 260 -8.35 -31.05 -0.55
N ILE A 261 -7.32 -30.98 0.31
CA ILE A 261 -6.10 -30.25 0.01
C ILE A 261 -5.28 -30.91 -1.12
N GLU A 262 -5.37 -32.23 -1.28
CA GLU A 262 -4.67 -32.92 -2.39
C GLU A 262 -5.24 -32.49 -3.75
N GLY A 263 -6.58 -32.35 -3.87
CA GLY A 263 -7.17 -31.78 -5.06
C GLY A 263 -6.73 -30.33 -5.31
N VAL A 264 -6.62 -29.52 -4.24
CA VAL A 264 -6.06 -28.15 -4.35
C VAL A 264 -4.64 -28.19 -4.92
N ILE A 265 -3.79 -29.11 -4.46
CA ILE A 265 -2.40 -29.25 -4.94
C ILE A 265 -2.39 -29.66 -6.42
N GLU A 266 -3.28 -30.55 -6.85
CA GLU A 266 -3.44 -30.89 -8.28
C GLU A 266 -3.77 -29.64 -9.10
N GLY A 267 -4.76 -28.85 -8.67
CA GLY A 267 -5.13 -27.61 -9.35
C GLY A 267 -4.02 -26.56 -9.38
N VAL A 268 -3.22 -26.45 -8.32
CA VAL A 268 -2.04 -25.58 -8.28
C VAL A 268 -1.02 -26.00 -9.35
N ASN A 269 -0.72 -27.31 -9.48
CA ASN A 269 0.21 -27.82 -10.47
C ASN A 269 -0.31 -27.63 -11.92
N GLU A 270 -1.63 -27.81 -12.14
CA GLU A 270 -2.24 -27.53 -13.44
C GLU A 270 -2.03 -26.06 -13.85
N TRP A 271 -2.26 -25.13 -12.94
CA TRP A 271 -2.16 -23.71 -13.22
C TRP A 271 -0.73 -23.16 -13.25
N GLU A 272 0.25 -23.87 -12.72
CA GLU A 272 1.66 -23.51 -12.87
C GLU A 272 2.07 -23.37 -14.35
N VAL A 273 1.51 -24.22 -15.21
CA VAL A 273 1.73 -24.21 -16.66
C VAL A 273 0.69 -23.35 -17.39
N ALA A 274 -0.60 -23.57 -17.12
CA ALA A 274 -1.70 -22.96 -17.87
C ALA A 274 -1.78 -21.43 -17.72
N ARG A 275 -1.24 -20.86 -16.64
CA ARG A 275 -1.25 -19.40 -16.40
C ARG A 275 -0.55 -18.58 -17.49
N HIS A 276 0.37 -19.16 -18.24
CA HIS A 276 1.12 -18.44 -19.28
C HIS A 276 0.26 -18.10 -20.51
N ASP A 277 -0.85 -18.83 -20.72
CA ASP A 277 -1.77 -18.61 -21.82
C ASP A 277 -2.87 -17.58 -21.52
N LEU A 278 -2.88 -17.04 -20.29
CA LEU A 278 -3.85 -16.02 -19.88
C LEU A 278 -3.56 -14.66 -20.52
N GLY A 279 -4.61 -13.89 -20.80
CA GLY A 279 -4.51 -12.50 -21.25
C GLY A 279 -4.13 -11.47 -20.16
N TYR A 280 -3.76 -11.94 -18.97
CA TYR A 280 -3.37 -11.15 -17.80
C TYR A 280 -2.34 -11.92 -16.96
N ASP A 281 -1.64 -11.22 -16.07
CA ASP A 281 -0.59 -11.80 -15.25
C ASP A 281 -1.14 -12.32 -13.92
N THR A 282 -0.57 -13.44 -13.43
CA THR A 282 -0.87 -14.05 -12.13
C THR A 282 0.42 -14.46 -11.44
N ASP A 283 0.51 -14.23 -10.14
CA ASP A 283 1.69 -14.55 -9.32
C ASP A 283 1.48 -15.77 -8.40
N GLY A 284 0.32 -16.44 -8.53
CA GLY A 284 -0.01 -17.60 -7.71
C GLY A 284 -1.47 -18.01 -7.76
N MET A 285 -1.89 -18.71 -6.72
CA MET A 285 -3.28 -19.04 -6.44
C MET A 285 -3.65 -18.68 -5.02
N VAL A 286 -4.90 -18.27 -4.80
CA VAL A 286 -5.45 -18.05 -3.47
C VAL A 286 -6.33 -19.25 -3.11
N ILE A 287 -6.04 -19.88 -1.99
CA ILE A 287 -6.78 -20.99 -1.41
C ILE A 287 -7.60 -20.43 -0.24
N LYS A 288 -8.90 -20.65 -0.25
CA LYS A 288 -9.82 -20.19 0.80
C LYS A 288 -10.68 -21.34 1.29
N VAL A 289 -10.97 -21.40 2.59
CA VAL A 289 -12.04 -22.25 3.13
C VAL A 289 -13.35 -21.78 2.53
N ASN A 290 -14.18 -22.70 2.00
CA ASN A 290 -15.38 -22.31 1.25
C ASN A 290 -16.49 -21.76 2.13
N ASP A 291 -16.74 -22.37 3.28
CA ASP A 291 -17.84 -22.00 4.19
C ASP A 291 -17.50 -20.77 5.05
N PHE A 292 -18.37 -19.76 5.03
CA PHE A 292 -18.14 -18.53 5.77
C PHE A 292 -18.33 -18.66 7.29
N SER A 293 -19.07 -19.68 7.75
CA SER A 293 -19.17 -19.97 9.19
C SER A 293 -17.86 -20.52 9.72
N GLU A 294 -17.21 -21.39 8.94
CA GLU A 294 -15.87 -21.94 9.22
C GLU A 294 -14.79 -20.84 9.17
N GLN A 295 -14.86 -19.94 8.17
CA GLN A 295 -13.96 -18.78 8.11
C GLN A 295 -14.07 -17.90 9.36
N ARG A 296 -15.31 -17.64 9.83
CA ARG A 296 -15.54 -16.87 11.07
C ARG A 296 -15.02 -17.59 12.31
N ALA A 297 -15.19 -18.90 12.39
CA ALA A 297 -14.68 -19.72 13.50
C ALA A 297 -13.16 -19.71 13.59
N LEU A 298 -12.45 -19.80 12.44
CA LEU A 298 -11.00 -19.75 12.36
C LEU A 298 -10.45 -18.35 12.67
N GLY A 299 -11.17 -17.30 12.26
CA GLY A 299 -10.78 -15.92 12.46
C GLY A 299 -9.51 -15.52 11.71
N ALA A 300 -8.85 -14.51 12.24
CA ALA A 300 -7.62 -13.94 11.66
C ALA A 300 -6.58 -13.63 12.74
N THR A 301 -5.33 -13.54 12.34
CA THR A 301 -4.27 -12.89 13.10
C THR A 301 -4.36 -11.36 12.93
N VAL A 302 -3.45 -10.61 13.53
CA VAL A 302 -3.36 -9.15 13.30
C VAL A 302 -3.10 -8.82 11.83
N LYS A 303 -2.46 -9.73 11.09
CA LYS A 303 -1.95 -9.51 9.75
C LYS A 303 -2.71 -10.31 8.67
N ASP A 304 -2.99 -11.59 8.93
CA ASP A 304 -3.46 -12.53 7.92
C ASP A 304 -4.69 -13.32 8.41
N PRO A 305 -5.66 -13.67 7.54
CA PRO A 305 -6.75 -14.60 7.87
C PRO A 305 -6.20 -16.03 8.04
N LYS A 306 -6.75 -16.79 9.00
CA LYS A 306 -6.35 -18.19 9.23
C LYS A 306 -6.99 -19.16 8.25
N TRP A 307 -8.02 -18.72 7.53
CA TRP A 307 -8.83 -19.50 6.60
C TRP A 307 -8.46 -19.33 5.13
N ALA A 308 -7.43 -18.51 4.84
CA ALA A 308 -6.95 -18.31 3.48
C ALA A 308 -5.42 -18.30 3.42
N MET A 309 -4.89 -18.72 2.28
CA MET A 309 -3.46 -18.78 1.98
C MET A 309 -3.22 -18.46 0.50
N ALA A 310 -2.15 -17.75 0.19
CA ALA A 310 -1.68 -17.53 -1.16
C ALA A 310 -0.56 -18.52 -1.47
N TYR A 311 -0.79 -19.43 -2.40
CA TYR A 311 0.29 -20.22 -2.99
C TYR A 311 0.98 -19.38 -4.05
N LYS A 312 2.29 -19.23 -3.93
CA LYS A 312 3.11 -18.55 -4.93
C LYS A 312 3.93 -19.55 -5.71
N TYR A 313 3.89 -19.42 -7.03
CA TYR A 313 4.72 -20.26 -7.90
C TYR A 313 6.20 -19.97 -7.63
N PRO A 314 7.08 -20.97 -7.88
CA PRO A 314 8.50 -20.70 -7.86
C PRO A 314 8.84 -19.48 -8.71
N PRO A 315 9.74 -18.62 -8.25
CA PRO A 315 10.15 -17.47 -9.03
C PRO A 315 10.80 -17.94 -10.33
N GLU A 316 10.54 -17.19 -11.40
CA GLU A 316 11.26 -17.38 -12.66
C GLU A 316 12.76 -17.16 -12.40
N GLU A 317 13.60 -18.06 -12.92
CA GLU A 317 15.05 -17.95 -12.85
C GLU A 317 15.62 -17.67 -14.23
N ALA A 318 16.65 -16.83 -14.29
CA ALA A 318 17.40 -16.59 -15.52
C ALA A 318 18.90 -16.77 -15.28
N GLU A 319 19.55 -17.35 -16.29
CA GLU A 319 21.01 -17.46 -16.29
C GLU A 319 21.63 -16.17 -16.81
N THR A 320 22.64 -15.66 -16.08
CA THR A 320 23.45 -14.52 -16.50
C THR A 320 24.88 -14.64 -15.97
N ARG A 321 25.76 -13.72 -16.39
CA ARG A 321 27.14 -13.65 -15.92
C ARG A 321 27.35 -12.45 -15.03
N ILE A 322 28.10 -12.62 -13.95
CA ILE A 322 28.60 -11.50 -13.10
C ILE A 322 29.78 -10.88 -13.82
N GLU A 323 29.62 -9.66 -14.27
CA GLU A 323 30.71 -8.90 -14.91
C GLU A 323 31.65 -8.31 -13.86
N LYS A 324 31.08 -7.75 -12.79
CA LYS A 324 31.81 -7.10 -11.71
C LYS A 324 30.99 -7.11 -10.41
N ILE A 325 31.67 -7.13 -9.27
CA ILE A 325 31.06 -6.87 -7.97
C ILE A 325 31.42 -5.45 -7.54
N VAL A 326 30.40 -4.61 -7.40
CA VAL A 326 30.54 -3.21 -6.99
C VAL A 326 30.03 -3.02 -5.57
N VAL A 327 30.61 -2.07 -4.85
CA VAL A 327 30.21 -1.76 -3.48
C VAL A 327 29.51 -0.41 -3.45
N THR A 328 28.29 -0.39 -2.94
CA THR A 328 27.51 0.83 -2.72
C THR A 328 27.49 1.18 -1.23
N MET A 329 27.34 2.47 -0.92
CA MET A 329 27.30 2.95 0.46
C MET A 329 25.88 3.36 0.84
N GLY A 330 25.41 2.91 2.00
CA GLY A 330 24.15 3.35 2.56
C GLY A 330 24.32 4.47 3.61
N ARG A 331 23.22 5.07 4.03
CA ARG A 331 23.15 6.24 4.95
C ARG A 331 23.89 6.07 6.28
N THR A 332 24.05 4.84 6.73
CA THR A 332 24.77 4.53 7.99
C THR A 332 26.23 4.16 7.76
N GLY A 333 26.78 4.42 6.57
CA GLY A 333 28.14 4.07 6.19
C GLY A 333 28.33 2.59 5.85
N VAL A 334 27.26 1.79 5.81
CA VAL A 334 27.31 0.36 5.42
C VAL A 334 27.70 0.24 3.96
N LEU A 335 28.67 -0.61 3.70
CA LEU A 335 29.08 -0.98 2.35
C LEU A 335 28.35 -2.27 1.94
N THR A 336 27.48 -2.15 0.94
CA THR A 336 26.68 -3.27 0.42
C THR A 336 27.19 -3.69 -0.94
N PRO A 337 27.63 -4.96 -1.12
CA PRO A 337 28.04 -5.47 -2.41
C PRO A 337 26.84 -5.76 -3.31
N SER A 338 26.99 -5.47 -4.60
CA SER A 338 26.03 -5.77 -5.67
C SER A 338 26.76 -6.29 -6.89
N ALA A 339 26.16 -7.25 -7.59
CA ALA A 339 26.71 -7.77 -8.84
C ALA A 339 26.17 -6.95 -10.03
N ASP A 340 27.06 -6.36 -10.81
CA ASP A 340 26.76 -5.91 -12.16
C ASP A 340 26.74 -7.13 -13.08
N LEU A 341 25.67 -7.30 -13.85
CA LEU A 341 25.36 -8.49 -14.62
C LEU A 341 25.34 -8.21 -16.12
N THR A 342 25.71 -9.19 -16.92
CA THR A 342 25.31 -9.18 -18.33
C THR A 342 23.78 -9.05 -18.38
N PRO A 343 23.23 -8.06 -19.12
CA PRO A 343 21.79 -7.81 -19.14
C PRO A 343 21.01 -9.06 -19.55
N VAL A 344 20.03 -9.44 -18.74
CA VAL A 344 19.17 -10.62 -18.98
C VAL A 344 17.72 -10.27 -18.74
N HIS A 345 16.82 -10.86 -19.53
CA HIS A 345 15.39 -10.71 -19.33
C HIS A 345 14.91 -11.66 -18.25
N LEU A 346 14.20 -11.14 -17.25
CA LEU A 346 13.69 -11.92 -16.13
C LEU A 346 12.38 -11.30 -15.62
N ALA A 347 11.32 -12.10 -15.60
CA ALA A 347 9.99 -11.69 -15.14
C ALA A 347 9.59 -10.31 -15.68
N GLY A 348 9.56 -10.17 -17.01
CA GLY A 348 9.09 -8.99 -17.74
C GLY A 348 10.01 -7.77 -17.72
N THR A 349 11.22 -7.84 -17.12
CA THR A 349 12.17 -6.72 -17.09
C THR A 349 13.58 -7.15 -17.47
N THR A 350 14.38 -6.19 -17.96
CA THR A 350 15.81 -6.42 -18.19
C THR A 350 16.59 -6.13 -16.90
N VAL A 351 17.13 -7.18 -16.30
CA VAL A 351 17.95 -7.11 -15.08
C VAL A 351 19.41 -6.90 -15.47
N LYS A 352 20.05 -5.88 -14.87
CA LYS A 352 21.46 -5.52 -15.06
C LYS A 352 22.25 -5.58 -13.75
N ARG A 353 21.58 -5.71 -12.62
CA ARG A 353 22.20 -5.73 -11.29
C ARG A 353 21.41 -6.61 -10.33
N ALA A 354 22.10 -7.35 -9.46
CA ALA A 354 21.52 -8.13 -8.38
C ALA A 354 22.20 -7.79 -7.05
N THR A 355 21.43 -7.85 -5.94
CA THR A 355 22.00 -7.69 -4.61
C THR A 355 22.80 -8.91 -4.20
N LEU A 356 23.90 -8.68 -3.48
CA LEU A 356 24.71 -9.71 -2.85
C LEU A 356 24.67 -9.60 -1.31
N HIS A 357 23.76 -8.78 -0.79
CA HIS A 357 23.49 -8.54 0.64
C HIS A 357 24.73 -8.14 1.45
N ASN A 358 25.70 -9.05 1.65
CA ASN A 358 26.91 -8.85 2.43
C ASN A 358 28.00 -9.86 2.03
N LEU A 359 29.19 -9.71 2.62
CA LEU A 359 30.33 -10.60 2.34
C LEU A 359 30.07 -12.05 2.77
N ASP A 360 29.33 -12.28 3.84
CA ASP A 360 29.04 -13.64 4.31
C ASP A 360 28.16 -14.40 3.30
N PHE A 361 27.18 -13.75 2.69
CA PHE A 361 26.38 -14.31 1.58
C PHE A 361 27.23 -14.67 0.35
N ILE A 362 28.19 -13.79 -0.02
CA ILE A 362 29.12 -14.04 -1.12
C ILE A 362 29.97 -15.28 -0.83
N ARG A 363 30.49 -15.41 0.41
CA ARG A 363 31.33 -16.54 0.83
C ARG A 363 30.54 -17.85 0.95
N GLU A 364 29.34 -17.79 1.49
CA GLU A 364 28.46 -18.97 1.63
C GLU A 364 28.14 -19.59 0.27
N LYS A 365 27.79 -18.76 -0.70
CA LYS A 365 27.48 -19.19 -2.08
C LYS A 365 28.74 -19.35 -2.94
N ASP A 366 29.92 -18.94 -2.48
CA ASP A 366 31.19 -18.92 -3.24
C ASP A 366 31.04 -18.14 -4.55
N ILE A 367 30.47 -16.92 -4.46
CA ILE A 367 30.25 -16.04 -5.62
C ILE A 367 31.54 -15.32 -5.97
N ARG A 368 31.89 -15.30 -7.27
CA ARG A 368 33.09 -14.65 -7.80
C ARG A 368 32.76 -13.75 -8.99
N GLU A 369 33.58 -12.75 -9.22
CA GLU A 369 33.53 -12.00 -10.48
C GLU A 369 33.83 -12.93 -11.66
N GLY A 370 33.03 -12.87 -12.71
CA GLY A 370 33.12 -13.76 -13.87
C GLY A 370 32.23 -14.99 -13.81
N ASP A 371 31.63 -15.32 -12.67
CA ASP A 371 30.73 -16.47 -12.52
C ASP A 371 29.48 -16.36 -13.38
N TYR A 372 29.05 -17.50 -13.93
CA TYR A 372 27.69 -17.70 -14.39
C TYR A 372 26.79 -18.04 -13.20
N VAL A 373 25.66 -17.38 -13.12
CA VAL A 373 24.72 -17.49 -11.99
C VAL A 373 23.30 -17.62 -12.49
N LEU A 374 22.47 -18.32 -11.71
CA LEU A 374 21.02 -18.20 -11.80
C LEU A 374 20.58 -17.07 -10.88
N ILE A 375 19.79 -16.16 -11.42
CA ILE A 375 19.18 -15.06 -10.65
C ILE A 375 17.67 -15.20 -10.67
N TYR A 376 17.02 -14.72 -9.62
CA TYR A 376 15.58 -14.61 -9.50
C TYR A 376 15.21 -13.27 -8.86
N LYS A 377 13.92 -12.90 -8.85
CA LYS A 377 13.46 -11.72 -8.13
C LYS A 377 12.87 -12.12 -6.78
N ALA A 378 13.57 -11.79 -5.69
CA ALA A 378 13.05 -11.97 -4.34
C ALA A 378 11.84 -11.04 -4.13
N GLY A 379 10.72 -11.62 -3.67
CA GLY A 379 9.46 -10.89 -3.53
C GLY A 379 8.95 -10.26 -4.82
N GLU A 380 9.36 -10.79 -5.99
CA GLU A 380 9.00 -10.31 -7.35
C GLU A 380 9.59 -8.95 -7.72
N ILE A 381 10.43 -8.37 -6.87
CA ILE A 381 10.97 -7.01 -7.03
C ILE A 381 12.49 -7.00 -7.13
N ILE A 382 13.18 -7.59 -6.15
CA ILE A 382 14.64 -7.43 -5.95
C ILE A 382 15.40 -8.59 -6.59
N PRO A 383 16.24 -8.35 -7.64
CA PRO A 383 17.05 -9.41 -8.20
C PRO A 383 18.12 -9.90 -7.21
N GLU A 384 18.19 -11.21 -7.03
CA GLU A 384 19.17 -11.90 -6.15
C GLU A 384 19.81 -13.08 -6.88
N VAL A 385 21.01 -13.46 -6.44
CA VAL A 385 21.69 -14.67 -6.92
C VAL A 385 21.13 -15.91 -6.20
N ALA A 386 20.39 -16.75 -6.93
CA ALA A 386 19.91 -18.04 -6.45
C ALA A 386 21.06 -19.04 -6.27
N LYS A 387 21.85 -19.22 -7.32
CA LYS A 387 22.90 -20.27 -7.39
C LYS A 387 24.04 -19.86 -8.31
N VAL A 388 25.25 -20.24 -7.96
CA VAL A 388 26.43 -20.17 -8.84
C VAL A 388 26.51 -21.46 -9.67
N LEU A 389 26.71 -21.35 -10.98
CA LEU A 389 26.90 -22.47 -11.89
C LEU A 389 28.40 -22.81 -11.96
N LYS A 390 28.89 -23.49 -10.88
CA LYS A 390 30.34 -23.81 -10.71
C LYS A 390 30.89 -24.66 -11.84
N GLU A 391 30.04 -25.46 -12.48
CA GLU A 391 30.36 -26.27 -13.66
C GLU A 391 30.74 -25.45 -14.90
N LYS A 392 30.43 -24.17 -14.93
CA LYS A 392 30.77 -23.24 -16.02
C LYS A 392 32.05 -22.46 -15.75
N ARG A 393 32.68 -22.64 -14.60
CA ARG A 393 33.96 -21.98 -14.29
C ARG A 393 35.07 -22.51 -15.18
N ASN A 394 35.92 -21.58 -15.63
CA ASN A 394 37.08 -21.87 -16.47
C ASN A 394 38.41 -21.50 -15.82
N GLY A 395 38.39 -21.04 -14.56
CA GLY A 395 39.58 -20.65 -13.78
C GLY A 395 39.97 -19.18 -13.88
N THR A 396 39.15 -18.35 -14.57
CA THR A 396 39.36 -16.90 -14.67
C THR A 396 38.53 -16.13 -13.62
N GLU A 397 37.71 -16.81 -12.84
CA GLU A 397 36.83 -16.22 -11.84
C GLU A 397 37.61 -15.71 -10.63
N VAL A 398 37.40 -14.44 -10.28
CA VAL A 398 38.13 -13.76 -9.21
C VAL A 398 37.30 -13.70 -7.93
N PRO A 399 37.81 -14.25 -6.80
CA PRO A 399 37.16 -14.11 -5.51
C PRO A 399 37.01 -12.63 -5.13
N PHE A 400 35.85 -12.28 -4.56
CA PHE A 400 35.59 -10.92 -4.09
C PHE A 400 36.06 -10.74 -2.64
N GLU A 401 36.74 -9.61 -2.39
CA GLU A 401 37.09 -9.15 -1.06
C GLU A 401 36.51 -7.75 -0.81
N MET A 402 36.01 -7.53 0.41
CA MET A 402 35.56 -6.19 0.79
C MET A 402 36.77 -5.23 0.82
N PRO A 403 36.61 -4.01 0.25
CA PRO A 403 37.70 -3.03 0.27
C PRO A 403 38.05 -2.65 1.72
N ALA A 404 39.35 -2.63 2.03
CA ALA A 404 39.87 -2.18 3.32
C ALA A 404 39.74 -0.66 3.51
N VAL A 405 39.61 0.06 2.42
CA VAL A 405 39.43 1.52 2.40
C VAL A 405 38.11 1.90 1.73
N CYS A 406 37.50 2.93 2.23
CA CYS A 406 36.23 3.43 1.69
C CYS A 406 36.41 3.94 0.25
N PRO A 407 35.62 3.49 -0.73
CA PRO A 407 35.76 3.91 -2.12
C PRO A 407 35.39 5.40 -2.35
N VAL A 408 34.73 6.04 -1.37
CA VAL A 408 34.29 7.44 -1.48
C VAL A 408 35.28 8.40 -0.83
N CYS A 409 35.75 8.11 0.39
CA CYS A 409 36.57 9.05 1.16
C CYS A 409 38.01 8.57 1.45
N GLY A 410 38.36 7.33 1.07
CA GLY A 410 39.67 6.73 1.38
C GLY A 410 39.89 6.37 2.86
N GLY A 411 38.92 6.64 3.74
CA GLY A 411 38.99 6.26 5.15
C GLY A 411 38.91 4.74 5.36
N SER A 412 39.26 4.25 6.57
CA SER A 412 39.23 2.82 6.86
C SER A 412 37.80 2.25 6.87
N VAL A 413 37.72 0.99 6.45
CA VAL A 413 36.49 0.19 6.49
C VAL A 413 36.68 -0.91 7.53
N SER A 414 35.73 -1.06 8.46
CA SER A 414 35.77 -2.10 9.47
C SER A 414 34.46 -2.86 9.55
N ARG A 415 34.53 -4.10 10.00
CA ARG A 415 33.37 -4.90 10.36
C ARG A 415 32.99 -4.58 11.81
N VAL A 416 31.73 -4.28 12.05
CA VAL A 416 31.22 -4.08 13.41
C VAL A 416 31.07 -5.45 14.08
N GLU A 417 31.58 -5.60 15.29
CA GLU A 417 31.48 -6.84 16.05
C GLU A 417 30.00 -7.22 16.26
N GLY A 418 29.66 -8.47 15.95
CA GLY A 418 28.27 -8.96 16.01
C GLY A 418 27.38 -8.60 14.80
N GLU A 419 27.89 -7.87 13.80
CA GLU A 419 27.15 -7.56 12.57
C GLU A 419 27.82 -8.21 11.33
N ALA A 420 27.00 -8.53 10.32
CA ALA A 420 27.50 -8.96 8.99
C ALA A 420 27.99 -7.77 8.13
N ALA A 421 27.75 -6.54 8.58
CA ALA A 421 27.95 -5.32 7.84
C ALA A 421 29.40 -4.78 7.97
N PHE A 422 29.96 -4.35 6.83
CA PHE A 422 31.18 -3.53 6.78
C PHE A 422 30.81 -2.06 6.68
N ARG A 423 31.54 -1.16 7.36
CA ARG A 423 31.24 0.27 7.41
C ARG A 423 32.48 1.13 7.20
N CYS A 424 32.30 2.25 6.54
CA CYS A 424 33.26 3.34 6.60
C CYS A 424 33.26 3.91 8.02
N THR A 425 34.45 4.03 8.63
CA THR A 425 34.62 4.56 9.98
C THR A 425 34.73 6.09 10.03
N ASN A 426 34.82 6.74 8.88
CA ASN A 426 34.84 8.21 8.80
C ASN A 426 33.43 8.80 8.90
N PRO A 427 33.07 9.49 9.99
CA PRO A 427 31.74 10.09 10.17
C PRO A 427 31.45 11.24 9.18
N GLU A 428 32.51 11.83 8.61
CA GLU A 428 32.45 12.92 7.62
C GLU A 428 32.62 12.42 6.19
N CYS A 429 32.42 11.13 5.97
CA CYS A 429 32.45 10.56 4.64
C CYS A 429 31.38 11.19 3.74
N GLY A 430 31.79 11.78 2.62
CA GLY A 430 30.85 12.43 1.68
C GLY A 430 29.74 11.49 1.20
N GLY A 431 30.01 10.17 1.09
CA GLY A 431 28.97 9.20 0.77
C GLY A 431 27.94 9.03 1.89
N VAL A 432 28.34 9.09 3.16
CA VAL A 432 27.42 9.05 4.30
C VAL A 432 26.58 10.31 4.37
N VAL A 433 27.21 11.46 4.19
CA VAL A 433 26.54 12.77 4.15
C VAL A 433 25.49 12.78 3.03
N ARG A 434 25.88 12.37 1.82
CA ARG A 434 24.97 12.26 0.67
C ARG A 434 23.72 11.43 0.98
N GLU A 435 23.89 10.23 1.51
CA GLU A 435 22.79 9.32 1.79
C GLU A 435 21.90 9.82 2.95
N LYS A 436 22.46 10.53 3.94
CA LYS A 436 21.69 11.20 4.99
C LYS A 436 20.81 12.32 4.42
N LEU A 437 21.34 13.13 3.52
CA LEU A 437 20.59 14.20 2.85
C LEU A 437 19.45 13.66 2.00
N ILE A 438 19.69 12.61 1.21
CA ILE A 438 18.66 11.93 0.41
C ILE A 438 17.57 11.35 1.31
N HIS A 439 17.96 10.70 2.43
CA HIS A 439 17.00 10.14 3.36
C HIS A 439 16.15 11.23 4.03
N PHE A 440 16.77 12.31 4.47
CA PHE A 440 16.06 13.43 5.10
C PHE A 440 15.00 14.04 4.16
N ALA A 441 15.34 14.20 2.89
CA ALA A 441 14.43 14.74 1.89
C ALA A 441 13.36 13.74 1.41
N SER A 442 13.50 12.44 1.74
CA SER A 442 12.64 11.37 1.20
C SER A 442 11.17 11.53 1.61
N ARG A 443 10.27 10.87 0.84
CA ARG A 443 8.81 10.90 1.02
C ARG A 443 8.35 10.54 2.44
N ASP A 444 8.97 9.52 3.01
CA ASP A 444 8.59 9.00 4.33
C ASP A 444 9.14 9.84 5.49
N ALA A 445 10.14 10.70 5.21
CA ALA A 445 10.72 11.65 6.15
C ALA A 445 10.14 13.07 5.94
N MET A 446 10.95 14.05 5.56
CA MET A 446 10.51 15.44 5.41
C MET A 446 9.76 15.71 4.09
N ASN A 447 9.73 14.75 3.16
CA ASN A 447 8.97 14.81 1.89
C ASN A 447 9.21 16.10 1.11
N ILE A 448 10.46 16.42 0.82
CA ILE A 448 10.81 17.59 0.01
C ILE A 448 10.69 17.16 -1.46
N ASP A 449 9.55 17.47 -2.09
CA ASP A 449 9.31 17.10 -3.47
C ASP A 449 10.33 17.77 -4.42
N GLY A 450 10.76 17.03 -5.43
CA GLY A 450 11.82 17.49 -6.34
C GLY A 450 13.26 17.34 -5.81
N MET A 451 13.47 17.02 -4.51
CA MET A 451 14.79 16.80 -3.90
C MET A 451 15.26 15.35 -4.09
N GLY A 452 15.33 14.88 -5.31
CA GLY A 452 15.83 13.54 -5.63
C GLY A 452 17.37 13.41 -5.52
N PRO A 453 17.91 12.16 -5.62
CA PRO A 453 19.35 11.92 -5.50
C PRO A 453 20.23 12.78 -6.43
N SER A 454 19.80 13.00 -7.67
CA SER A 454 20.55 13.83 -8.64
C SER A 454 20.62 15.31 -8.24
N VAL A 455 19.54 15.85 -7.64
CA VAL A 455 19.51 17.22 -7.14
C VAL A 455 20.40 17.36 -5.91
N VAL A 456 20.34 16.41 -4.98
CA VAL A 456 21.25 16.37 -3.81
C VAL A 456 22.70 16.29 -4.26
N ASP A 457 23.03 15.46 -5.26
CA ASP A 457 24.38 15.36 -5.82
C ASP A 457 24.87 16.71 -6.38
N SER A 458 23.99 17.40 -7.10
CA SER A 458 24.31 18.74 -7.62
C SER A 458 24.51 19.76 -6.51
N LEU A 459 23.62 19.79 -5.50
CA LEU A 459 23.75 20.71 -4.35
C LEU A 459 25.07 20.50 -3.60
N ILE A 460 25.50 19.24 -3.40
CA ILE A 460 26.80 18.90 -2.80
C ILE A 460 27.95 19.38 -3.70
N ALA A 461 27.86 19.12 -5.01
CA ALA A 461 28.92 19.51 -5.97
C ALA A 461 29.11 21.02 -6.05
N TYR A 462 28.03 21.79 -5.90
CA TYR A 462 28.06 23.25 -5.83
C TYR A 462 28.36 23.79 -4.41
N HIS A 463 28.66 22.92 -3.44
CA HIS A 463 28.95 23.28 -2.03
C HIS A 463 27.82 24.06 -1.34
N LEU A 464 26.58 23.85 -1.74
CA LEU A 464 25.40 24.53 -1.21
C LEU A 464 24.87 23.86 0.05
N VAL A 465 25.13 22.55 0.25
CA VAL A 465 24.62 21.77 1.38
C VAL A 465 25.71 20.83 1.93
N ASN A 466 25.78 20.73 3.27
CA ASN A 466 26.65 19.81 4.02
C ASN A 466 25.87 19.00 5.07
N ASP A 467 24.76 19.54 5.56
CA ASP A 467 23.87 18.86 6.51
C ASP A 467 22.39 19.13 6.14
N PRO A 468 21.43 18.40 6.71
CA PRO A 468 20.01 18.56 6.36
C PRO A 468 19.43 19.95 6.65
N ALA A 469 19.99 20.69 7.59
CA ALA A 469 19.50 22.04 7.92
C ALA A 469 19.84 23.05 6.81
N ASP A 470 20.89 22.81 6.05
CA ASP A 470 21.29 23.68 4.94
C ASP A 470 20.23 23.74 3.83
N PHE A 471 19.37 22.73 3.68
CA PHE A 471 18.22 22.78 2.76
C PHE A 471 17.32 23.99 3.00
N TYR A 472 17.14 24.37 4.27
CA TYR A 472 16.25 25.47 4.66
C TYR A 472 16.88 26.85 4.53
N THR A 473 18.14 26.94 4.16
CA THR A 473 18.87 28.19 3.89
C THR A 473 19.10 28.45 2.41
N LEU A 474 18.74 27.48 1.54
CA LEU A 474 18.85 27.59 0.09
C LEU A 474 18.00 28.74 -0.45
N LYS A 475 18.54 29.48 -1.40
CA LYS A 475 17.82 30.53 -2.14
C LYS A 475 17.55 30.08 -3.56
N GLN A 476 16.53 30.65 -4.16
CA GLN A 476 16.14 30.35 -5.53
C GLN A 476 17.31 30.58 -6.49
N GLU A 477 18.05 31.66 -6.33
CA GLU A 477 19.19 32.04 -7.18
C GLU A 477 20.33 31.00 -7.12
N ASP A 478 20.52 30.33 -5.97
CA ASP A 478 21.54 29.29 -5.79
C ASP A 478 21.15 28.02 -6.58
N ILE A 479 19.86 27.68 -6.58
CA ILE A 479 19.31 26.49 -7.24
C ILE A 479 19.29 26.69 -8.78
N GLU A 480 18.99 27.90 -9.25
CA GLU A 480 18.99 28.25 -10.68
C GLU A 480 20.38 28.12 -11.34
N GLN A 481 21.45 28.16 -10.55
CA GLN A 481 22.81 27.94 -11.05
C GLN A 481 23.10 26.46 -11.36
N ILE A 482 22.29 25.54 -10.86
CA ILE A 482 22.46 24.11 -11.06
C ILE A 482 22.02 23.76 -12.50
N GLU A 483 22.85 23.00 -13.21
CA GLU A 483 22.56 22.54 -14.56
C GLU A 483 21.19 21.83 -14.63
N ARG A 484 20.34 22.21 -15.56
CA ARG A 484 18.97 21.71 -15.78
C ARG A 484 17.94 22.12 -14.73
N MET A 485 18.26 23.03 -13.82
CA MET A 485 17.31 23.60 -12.86
C MET A 485 16.93 25.02 -13.32
N GLY A 486 15.83 25.12 -14.09
CA GLY A 486 15.29 26.41 -14.49
C GLY A 486 14.46 27.08 -13.39
N GLU A 487 14.11 28.36 -13.59
CA GLU A 487 13.37 29.22 -12.65
C GLU A 487 12.15 28.49 -12.00
N LYS A 488 11.28 27.87 -12.81
CA LYS A 488 10.09 27.18 -12.32
C LYS A 488 10.44 25.96 -11.43
N SER A 489 11.48 25.21 -11.77
CA SER A 489 11.93 24.06 -10.96
C SER A 489 12.52 24.52 -9.63
N ALA A 490 13.29 25.62 -9.64
CA ALA A 490 13.86 26.23 -8.45
C ALA A 490 12.74 26.76 -7.52
N GLN A 491 11.74 27.46 -8.06
CA GLN A 491 10.57 27.93 -7.30
C GLN A 491 9.81 26.79 -6.66
N ASN A 492 9.51 25.71 -7.40
CA ASN A 492 8.83 24.52 -6.88
C ASN A 492 9.62 23.87 -5.76
N LEU A 493 10.93 23.74 -5.90
CA LEU A 493 11.80 23.14 -4.88
C LEU A 493 11.84 23.99 -3.60
N ILE A 494 11.95 25.32 -3.71
CA ILE A 494 11.89 26.22 -2.56
C ILE A 494 10.53 26.13 -1.86
N ALA A 495 9.42 26.06 -2.61
CA ALA A 495 8.09 25.87 -2.04
C ALA A 495 8.01 24.52 -1.29
N ALA A 496 8.49 23.42 -1.87
CA ALA A 496 8.51 22.11 -1.21
C ALA A 496 9.37 22.09 0.06
N ILE A 497 10.51 22.79 0.06
CA ILE A 497 11.33 22.96 1.26
C ILE A 497 10.55 23.74 2.35
N ALA A 498 9.84 24.79 1.97
CA ALA A 498 9.04 25.57 2.91
C ALA A 498 7.89 24.74 3.52
N ASP A 499 7.17 23.97 2.69
CA ASP A 499 6.08 23.11 3.13
C ASP A 499 6.55 21.99 4.06
N SER A 500 7.76 21.47 3.84
CA SER A 500 8.32 20.42 4.68
C SER A 500 8.53 20.81 6.13
N LYS A 501 8.64 22.12 6.45
CA LYS A 501 8.83 22.62 7.83
C LYS A 501 7.73 22.19 8.79
N GLY A 502 6.51 22.01 8.30
CA GLY A 502 5.33 21.63 9.08
C GLY A 502 5.13 20.12 9.28
N ARG A 503 6.07 19.25 8.92
CA ARG A 503 5.88 17.78 8.92
C ARG A 503 5.76 17.13 10.30
N GLY A 504 6.11 17.82 11.38
CA GLY A 504 6.01 17.36 12.76
C GLY A 504 7.21 16.54 13.25
N LEU A 505 7.22 16.31 14.57
CA LEU A 505 8.34 15.69 15.28
C LEU A 505 8.64 14.25 14.81
N ALA A 506 7.63 13.43 14.58
CA ALA A 506 7.82 12.03 14.14
C ALA A 506 8.60 11.96 12.84
N LYS A 507 8.23 12.76 11.83
CA LYS A 507 8.87 12.80 10.52
C LYS A 507 10.28 13.39 10.58
N LEU A 508 10.46 14.40 11.43
CA LEU A 508 11.78 14.97 11.70
C LEU A 508 12.73 13.93 12.34
N LEU A 509 12.31 13.23 13.39
CA LEU A 509 13.11 12.19 14.05
C LEU A 509 13.51 11.05 13.06
N PHE A 510 12.57 10.61 12.24
CA PHE A 510 12.87 9.64 11.19
C PHE A 510 13.85 10.19 10.16
N GLY A 511 13.66 11.43 9.72
CA GLY A 511 14.51 12.13 8.75
C GLY A 511 15.95 12.35 9.24
N LEU A 512 16.16 12.61 10.52
CA LEU A 512 17.48 12.72 11.13
C LEU A 512 18.30 11.43 11.02
N GLY A 513 17.66 10.29 10.74
CA GLY A 513 18.32 9.04 10.43
C GLY A 513 19.05 8.41 11.61
N VAL A 514 18.52 8.57 12.83
CA VAL A 514 19.04 7.94 14.04
C VAL A 514 19.13 6.42 13.85
N ARG A 515 20.27 5.84 14.20
CA ARG A 515 20.50 4.41 14.00
C ARG A 515 19.47 3.59 14.78
N PHE A 516 18.96 2.53 14.18
CA PHE A 516 17.92 1.63 14.70
C PHE A 516 16.53 2.27 14.86
N LEU A 517 16.38 3.58 14.77
CA LEU A 517 15.09 4.25 14.84
C LEU A 517 14.44 4.26 13.45
N GLY A 518 13.46 3.38 13.23
CA GLY A 518 12.63 3.38 12.03
C GLY A 518 11.44 4.34 12.17
N GLU A 519 10.66 4.51 11.10
CA GLU A 519 9.48 5.39 11.04
C GLU A 519 8.51 5.13 12.21
N LYS A 520 8.16 3.86 12.46
CA LYS A 520 7.26 3.48 13.54
C LYS A 520 7.79 3.81 14.94
N GLY A 521 9.10 3.65 15.15
CA GLY A 521 9.75 4.02 16.40
C GLY A 521 9.73 5.54 16.62
N ALA A 522 9.96 6.31 15.55
CA ALA A 522 9.88 7.77 15.59
C ALA A 522 8.47 8.26 15.94
N GLU A 523 7.43 7.63 15.38
CA GLU A 523 6.02 7.92 15.73
C GLU A 523 5.71 7.65 17.21
N LEU A 524 6.18 6.51 17.75
CA LEU A 524 5.95 6.16 19.15
C LEU A 524 6.63 7.14 20.11
N ILE A 525 7.88 7.53 19.81
CA ILE A 525 8.64 8.51 20.57
C ILE A 525 7.96 9.89 20.51
N ALA A 526 7.60 10.36 19.31
CA ALA A 526 6.95 11.65 19.13
C ALA A 526 5.59 11.73 19.85
N LYS A 527 4.81 10.66 19.84
CA LYS A 527 3.56 10.54 20.60
C LYS A 527 3.75 10.64 22.11
N ARG A 528 4.85 10.11 22.66
CA ARG A 528 5.11 10.12 24.10
C ARG A 528 5.61 11.49 24.58
N TYR A 529 6.55 12.08 23.83
CA TYR A 529 7.26 13.29 24.27
C TYR A 529 6.67 14.58 23.73
N HIS A 530 5.88 14.52 22.66
CA HIS A 530 5.24 15.63 21.96
C HIS A 530 6.17 16.72 21.44
N THR A 531 7.30 16.99 22.08
CA THR A 531 8.27 18.01 21.66
C THR A 531 9.70 17.47 21.68
N MET A 532 10.54 18.01 20.80
CA MET A 532 11.98 17.71 20.78
C MET A 532 12.65 18.08 22.13
N SER A 533 12.23 19.17 22.76
CA SER A 533 12.81 19.61 24.03
C SER A 533 12.54 18.61 25.16
N ALA A 534 11.30 18.14 25.30
CA ALA A 534 10.96 17.11 26.29
C ALA A 534 11.71 15.79 26.03
N LEU A 535 11.91 15.42 24.76
CA LEU A 535 12.69 14.23 24.40
C LEU A 535 14.18 14.38 24.74
N MET A 536 14.76 15.56 24.58
CA MET A 536 16.16 15.85 24.92
C MET A 536 16.44 15.86 26.43
N GLU A 537 15.42 16.08 27.26
CA GLU A 537 15.52 16.03 28.73
C GLU A 537 15.38 14.60 29.28
N ALA A 538 14.90 13.65 28.46
CA ALA A 538 14.65 12.27 28.87
C ALA A 538 15.96 11.47 28.97
N ASP A 539 16.08 10.60 29.98
CA ASP A 539 17.18 9.64 30.08
C ASP A 539 16.92 8.35 29.28
N VAL A 540 17.95 7.49 29.16
CA VAL A 540 17.85 6.21 28.41
C VAL A 540 16.76 5.30 28.96
N SER A 541 16.56 5.28 30.28
CA SER A 541 15.58 4.44 30.96
C SER A 541 14.16 4.90 30.63
N ASP A 542 13.94 6.21 30.66
CA ASP A 542 12.67 6.83 30.34
C ASP A 542 12.30 6.59 28.86
N ILE A 543 13.25 6.76 27.94
CA ILE A 543 13.04 6.46 26.53
C ILE A 543 12.69 4.98 26.31
N GLN A 544 13.33 4.06 27.04
CA GLN A 544 13.11 2.62 26.96
C GLN A 544 11.72 2.20 27.46
N GLU A 545 11.09 2.96 28.36
CA GLU A 545 9.72 2.69 28.82
C GLU A 545 8.66 2.91 27.74
N THR A 546 9.00 3.56 26.62
CA THR A 546 8.08 3.69 25.48
C THR A 546 7.76 2.32 24.90
N GLU A 547 6.49 1.93 24.88
CA GLU A 547 6.06 0.63 24.35
C GLU A 547 6.56 0.45 22.90
N GLY A 548 7.30 -0.63 22.64
CA GLY A 548 7.89 -0.93 21.34
C GLY A 548 9.31 -0.37 21.12
N ILE A 549 9.88 0.34 22.10
CA ILE A 549 11.26 0.86 22.05
C ILE A 549 12.15 0.01 22.97
N GLY A 550 13.07 -0.71 22.37
CA GLY A 550 14.04 -1.52 23.11
C GLY A 550 15.29 -0.73 23.52
N LYS A 551 16.10 -1.33 24.42
CA LYS A 551 17.35 -0.73 24.95
C LYS A 551 18.30 -0.21 23.86
N VAL A 552 18.42 -0.91 22.74
CA VAL A 552 19.31 -0.54 21.62
C VAL A 552 18.85 0.75 20.94
N ILE A 553 17.53 0.88 20.71
CA ILE A 553 16.95 2.08 20.11
C ILE A 553 17.06 3.26 21.07
N ALA A 554 16.69 3.04 22.35
CA ALA A 554 16.75 4.08 23.38
C ALA A 554 18.19 4.62 23.56
N GLY A 555 19.18 3.74 23.66
CA GLY A 555 20.58 4.17 23.76
C GLY A 555 21.05 4.93 22.51
N SER A 556 20.74 4.42 21.31
CA SER A 556 21.12 5.10 20.07
C SER A 556 20.48 6.48 19.90
N LEU A 557 19.22 6.63 20.30
CA LEU A 557 18.53 7.91 20.27
C LEU A 557 19.10 8.89 21.29
N PHE A 558 19.34 8.44 22.52
CA PHE A 558 19.97 9.25 23.57
C PHE A 558 21.35 9.75 23.15
N ASP A 559 22.23 8.85 22.66
CA ASP A 559 23.57 9.22 22.18
C ASP A 559 23.50 10.25 21.04
N TYR A 560 22.55 10.09 20.11
CA TYR A 560 22.36 11.02 19.01
C TYR A 560 21.96 12.42 19.50
N LEU A 561 21.03 12.50 20.45
CA LEU A 561 20.51 13.75 20.99
C LEU A 561 21.47 14.47 21.95
N HIS A 562 22.57 13.80 22.38
CA HIS A 562 23.60 14.38 23.24
C HIS A 562 24.95 14.58 22.54
N ASP A 563 25.05 14.25 21.25
CA ASP A 563 26.23 14.53 20.45
C ASP A 563 26.22 15.99 19.95
N MET A 564 27.33 16.73 20.19
CA MET A 564 27.42 18.16 19.88
C MET A 564 27.20 18.51 18.41
N LYS A 565 27.59 17.61 17.48
CA LYS A 565 27.37 17.84 16.04
C LYS A 565 25.90 17.76 15.69
N HIS A 566 25.20 16.75 16.24
CA HIS A 566 23.78 16.55 16.00
C HIS A 566 22.95 17.64 16.68
N LEU A 567 23.33 18.08 17.87
CA LEU A 567 22.70 19.24 18.55
C LEU A 567 22.78 20.49 17.69
N THR A 568 23.93 20.76 17.08
CA THR A 568 24.11 21.90 16.17
C THR A 568 23.14 21.82 14.98
N ILE A 569 22.94 20.63 14.40
CA ILE A 569 21.98 20.44 13.29
C ILE A 569 20.54 20.67 13.76
N ILE A 570 20.16 20.14 14.94
CA ILE A 570 18.84 20.33 15.52
C ILE A 570 18.58 21.82 15.76
N ASP A 571 19.56 22.57 16.29
CA ASP A 571 19.43 24.00 16.53
C ASP A 571 19.32 24.81 15.23
N LYS A 572 20.09 24.45 14.18
CA LYS A 572 19.94 25.04 12.85
C LYS A 572 18.52 24.81 12.28
N LEU A 573 18.00 23.58 12.40
CA LEU A 573 16.65 23.23 11.93
C LEU A 573 15.58 24.03 12.71
N ARG A 574 15.72 24.13 14.02
CA ARG A 574 14.83 24.94 14.88
C ARG A 574 14.85 26.42 14.46
N ASN A 575 16.03 26.98 14.25
CA ASN A 575 16.19 28.39 13.84
C ASN A 575 15.65 28.63 12.42
N ALA A 576 15.66 27.62 11.57
CA ALA A 576 15.05 27.66 10.24
C ALA A 576 13.51 27.54 10.26
N GLY A 577 12.91 27.31 11.44
CA GLY A 577 11.46 27.21 11.63
C GLY A 577 10.88 25.83 11.29
N VAL A 578 11.70 24.77 11.34
CA VAL A 578 11.20 23.39 11.24
C VAL A 578 10.46 23.03 12.52
N SER A 579 9.28 22.46 12.40
CA SER A 579 8.46 22.06 13.56
C SER A 579 9.20 21.02 14.42
N MET A 580 9.35 21.34 15.69
CA MET A 580 9.93 20.49 16.73
C MET A 580 8.86 19.84 17.61
N GLU A 581 7.61 19.93 17.20
CA GLU A 581 6.46 19.46 17.93
C GLU A 581 5.71 18.40 17.11
N GLU A 582 5.10 17.45 17.80
CA GLU A 582 4.24 16.48 17.15
C GLU A 582 2.93 17.16 16.74
N ILE A 583 2.43 16.79 15.57
CA ILE A 583 1.11 17.22 15.11
C ILE A 583 0.08 16.45 15.94
N VAL A 584 -0.39 17.07 17.00
CA VAL A 584 -1.57 16.59 17.72
C VAL A 584 -2.77 17.01 16.88
N GLU A 585 -3.54 16.06 16.37
CA GLU A 585 -4.87 16.41 15.83
C GLU A 585 -5.62 17.10 16.97
N GLU A 586 -5.90 18.40 16.83
CA GLU A 586 -6.67 19.16 17.83
C GLU A 586 -8.00 18.43 18.03
N HIS A 587 -8.16 17.82 19.19
CA HIS A 587 -9.45 17.28 19.58
C HIS A 587 -10.43 18.45 19.71
N ALA A 588 -11.54 18.39 18.99
CA ALA A 588 -12.57 19.46 19.01
C ALA A 588 -13.21 19.68 20.40
N GLY A 589 -12.80 18.87 21.40
CA GLY A 589 -13.25 18.92 22.79
C GLY A 589 -12.57 17.85 23.66
N ALA A 590 -12.73 17.93 24.97
CA ALA A 590 -12.15 17.04 25.98
C ALA A 590 -13.22 16.22 26.75
N ALA A 591 -14.44 16.09 26.19
CA ALA A 591 -15.56 15.47 26.89
C ALA A 591 -15.33 13.98 27.24
N PHE A 592 -14.47 13.28 26.51
CA PHE A 592 -14.11 11.88 26.73
C PHE A 592 -12.59 11.69 26.92
N GLU A 593 -11.88 12.72 27.32
CA GLU A 593 -10.42 12.67 27.48
C GLU A 593 -10.00 11.56 28.45
N GLY A 594 -9.09 10.69 27.98
CA GLY A 594 -8.59 9.54 28.74
C GLY A 594 -9.59 8.41 28.93
N GLU A 595 -10.79 8.47 28.36
CA GLU A 595 -11.78 7.41 28.46
C GLU A 595 -11.63 6.35 27.37
N MET A 596 -11.75 5.09 27.77
CA MET A 596 -11.81 3.93 26.89
C MET A 596 -13.27 3.46 26.77
N VAL A 597 -13.93 3.83 25.68
CA VAL A 597 -15.38 3.70 25.52
C VAL A 597 -15.75 2.46 24.71
N VAL A 598 -16.78 1.73 25.14
CA VAL A 598 -17.41 0.64 24.37
C VAL A 598 -18.81 1.05 23.92
N LEU A 599 -19.06 1.00 22.63
CA LEU A 599 -20.40 1.19 22.06
C LEU A 599 -21.11 -0.16 21.97
N THR A 600 -22.33 -0.26 22.49
CA THR A 600 -23.16 -1.47 22.44
C THR A 600 -24.61 -1.14 22.08
N GLY A 601 -25.35 -2.08 21.47
CA GLY A 601 -26.69 -1.82 20.99
C GLY A 601 -26.72 -0.99 19.69
N LYS A 602 -27.92 -0.64 19.24
CA LYS A 602 -28.16 0.19 18.07
C LYS A 602 -28.36 1.64 18.51
N LEU A 603 -27.47 2.53 18.08
CA LEU A 603 -27.66 3.97 18.23
C LEU A 603 -28.69 4.44 17.19
N THR A 604 -29.63 5.28 17.61
CA THR A 604 -30.79 5.69 16.79
C THR A 604 -30.61 7.04 16.10
N ARG A 605 -29.80 7.93 16.70
CA ARG A 605 -29.56 9.30 16.21
C ARG A 605 -28.28 9.45 15.41
N MET A 606 -27.37 8.48 15.52
CA MET A 606 -26.13 8.47 14.74
C MET A 606 -25.60 7.05 14.51
N GLY A 607 -24.78 6.88 13.48
CA GLY A 607 -24.10 5.62 13.22
C GLY A 607 -23.05 5.29 14.28
N ARG A 608 -22.80 3.99 14.56
CA ARG A 608 -21.75 3.56 15.51
C ARG A 608 -20.37 4.14 15.18
N ARG A 609 -20.07 4.32 13.90
CA ARG A 609 -18.82 4.93 13.42
C ARG A 609 -18.78 6.42 13.77
N GLU A 610 -19.85 7.14 13.50
CA GLU A 610 -19.96 8.55 13.83
C GLU A 610 -19.82 8.80 15.33
N ALA A 611 -20.43 7.94 16.15
CA ALA A 611 -20.25 7.96 17.60
C ALA A 611 -18.80 7.67 18.01
N SER A 612 -18.15 6.70 17.35
CA SER A 612 -16.73 6.39 17.60
C SER A 612 -15.81 7.54 17.21
N ASP A 613 -16.08 8.18 16.08
CA ASP A 613 -15.29 9.32 15.59
C ASP A 613 -15.51 10.56 16.50
N LEU A 614 -16.73 10.75 16.98
CA LEU A 614 -17.08 11.82 17.95
C LEU A 614 -16.36 11.62 19.29
N ILE A 615 -16.31 10.38 19.82
CA ILE A 615 -15.53 10.06 21.03
C ILE A 615 -14.06 10.42 20.85
N LYS A 616 -13.48 10.07 19.71
CA LYS A 616 -12.06 10.38 19.41
C LYS A 616 -11.82 11.88 19.25
N GLN A 617 -12.71 12.59 18.55
CA GLN A 617 -12.66 14.05 18.43
C GLN A 617 -12.76 14.75 19.79
N GLN A 618 -13.33 14.08 20.79
CA GLN A 618 -13.49 14.56 22.15
C GLN A 618 -12.47 13.96 23.15
N GLY A 619 -11.35 13.41 22.64
CA GLY A 619 -10.21 12.98 23.45
C GLY A 619 -10.29 11.57 24.02
N GLY A 620 -11.32 10.77 23.69
CA GLY A 620 -11.48 9.38 24.11
C GLY A 620 -11.02 8.38 23.07
N ASP A 621 -10.90 7.12 23.48
CA ASP A 621 -10.66 5.98 22.60
C ASP A 621 -11.81 4.98 22.62
N THR A 622 -11.98 4.19 21.54
CA THR A 622 -13.04 3.18 21.46
C THR A 622 -12.48 1.78 21.29
N GLN A 623 -13.15 0.81 21.94
CA GLN A 623 -12.81 -0.61 21.78
C GLN A 623 -14.05 -1.46 21.48
N SER A 624 -13.82 -2.63 20.87
CA SER A 624 -14.88 -3.51 20.38
C SER A 624 -15.51 -4.40 21.46
N SER A 625 -14.87 -4.55 22.64
CA SER A 625 -15.32 -5.44 23.72
C SER A 625 -15.04 -4.83 25.08
N VAL A 626 -15.85 -5.21 26.10
CA VAL A 626 -15.64 -4.77 27.48
C VAL A 626 -14.47 -5.54 28.09
N THR A 627 -13.41 -4.81 28.46
CA THR A 627 -12.17 -5.33 29.08
C THR A 627 -11.92 -4.67 30.44
N ASN A 628 -10.79 -4.95 31.08
CA ASN A 628 -10.40 -4.24 32.32
C ASN A 628 -9.93 -2.79 32.06
N LYS A 629 -9.69 -2.42 30.80
CA LYS A 629 -9.34 -1.06 30.40
C LYS A 629 -10.55 -0.20 30.03
N THR A 630 -11.76 -0.77 29.98
CA THR A 630 -13.00 -0.05 29.65
C THR A 630 -13.39 0.86 30.80
N THR A 631 -13.55 2.15 30.53
CA THR A 631 -13.94 3.16 31.54
C THR A 631 -15.39 3.59 31.39
N LEU A 632 -15.98 3.47 30.20
CA LEU A 632 -17.34 3.88 29.89
C LEU A 632 -17.97 2.95 28.86
N VAL A 633 -19.28 2.72 28.99
CA VAL A 633 -20.08 2.03 27.96
C VAL A 633 -21.24 2.93 27.54
N VAL A 634 -21.39 3.15 26.23
CA VAL A 634 -22.55 3.81 25.64
C VAL A 634 -23.50 2.73 25.12
N ALA A 635 -24.71 2.69 25.65
CA ALA A 635 -25.72 1.68 25.35
C ALA A 635 -26.85 2.30 24.50
N GLY A 636 -27.01 1.85 23.26
CA GLY A 636 -28.17 2.10 22.42
C GLY A 636 -29.25 1.04 22.63
N GLU A 637 -30.28 1.03 21.77
CA GLU A 637 -31.36 0.04 21.78
C GLU A 637 -30.80 -1.38 21.57
N ASP A 638 -31.46 -2.37 22.19
CA ASP A 638 -31.07 -3.79 22.10
C ASP A 638 -29.61 -4.08 22.50
N ALA A 639 -29.11 -3.39 23.51
CA ALA A 639 -27.77 -3.58 24.04
C ALA A 639 -27.62 -4.97 24.68
N GLY A 640 -26.95 -5.91 24.00
CA GLY A 640 -26.79 -7.31 24.40
C GLY A 640 -25.70 -7.56 25.45
N SER A 641 -25.04 -8.72 25.36
CA SER A 641 -24.06 -9.25 26.35
C SER A 641 -22.94 -8.30 26.81
N LYS A 642 -22.63 -7.25 26.06
CA LYS A 642 -21.61 -6.23 26.45
C LYS A 642 -22.14 -5.34 27.58
N LEU A 643 -23.45 -5.00 27.57
CA LEU A 643 -24.06 -4.23 28.63
C LEU A 643 -24.06 -5.03 29.94
N GLU A 644 -24.41 -6.33 29.89
CA GLU A 644 -24.36 -7.20 31.08
C GLU A 644 -22.92 -7.31 31.63
N LYS A 645 -21.94 -7.46 30.77
CA LYS A 645 -20.52 -7.49 31.16
C LYS A 645 -20.04 -6.18 31.79
N ALA A 646 -20.49 -5.03 31.29
CA ALA A 646 -20.19 -3.75 31.89
C ALA A 646 -20.77 -3.60 33.28
N ARG A 647 -22.04 -3.96 33.45
CA ARG A 647 -22.73 -3.94 34.76
C ARG A 647 -22.08 -4.89 35.76
N ALA A 648 -21.71 -6.11 35.32
CA ALA A 648 -21.02 -7.08 36.18
C ALA A 648 -19.63 -6.60 36.65
N LYS A 649 -18.98 -5.72 35.87
CA LYS A 649 -17.70 -5.13 36.22
C LYS A 649 -17.80 -3.75 36.89
N GLY A 650 -19.01 -3.23 37.12
CA GLY A 650 -19.22 -1.92 37.74
C GLY A 650 -18.77 -0.75 36.85
N ILE A 651 -18.71 -0.95 35.52
CA ILE A 651 -18.30 0.10 34.57
C ILE A 651 -19.50 1.03 34.33
N PRO A 652 -19.30 2.37 34.37
CA PRO A 652 -20.34 3.34 34.06
C PRO A 652 -20.97 3.08 32.67
N VAL A 653 -22.29 3.19 32.61
CA VAL A 653 -23.08 3.02 31.39
C VAL A 653 -23.94 4.26 31.19
N ILE A 654 -23.83 4.90 30.03
CA ILE A 654 -24.71 5.99 29.62
C ILE A 654 -25.52 5.57 28.38
N ASP A 655 -26.67 6.19 28.18
CA ASP A 655 -27.48 6.02 26.98
C ASP A 655 -27.01 6.96 25.84
N GLU A 656 -27.67 6.85 24.68
CA GLU A 656 -27.32 7.67 23.52
C GLU A 656 -27.62 9.17 23.75
N GLU A 657 -28.63 9.51 24.54
CA GLU A 657 -28.99 10.91 24.82
C GLU A 657 -27.96 11.58 25.71
N GLU A 658 -27.53 10.91 26.77
CA GLU A 658 -26.49 11.40 27.66
C GLU A 658 -25.12 11.45 26.97
N PHE A 659 -24.84 10.50 26.07
CA PHE A 659 -23.66 10.51 25.22
C PHE A 659 -23.62 11.74 24.33
N LEU A 660 -24.71 12.07 23.63
CA LEU A 660 -24.80 13.25 22.77
C LEU A 660 -24.68 14.53 23.55
N LYS A 661 -25.37 14.64 24.68
CA LYS A 661 -25.30 15.79 25.58
C LYS A 661 -23.87 16.01 26.08
N ARG A 662 -23.16 14.95 26.44
CA ARG A 662 -21.77 15.01 26.90
C ARG A 662 -20.82 15.43 25.75
N ALA A 663 -21.10 14.99 24.54
CA ALA A 663 -20.36 15.36 23.34
C ALA A 663 -20.67 16.77 22.80
N GLY A 664 -21.58 17.51 23.45
CA GLY A 664 -21.98 18.86 23.03
C GLY A 664 -22.88 18.90 21.79
N ARG A 665 -23.66 17.85 21.54
CA ARG A 665 -24.63 17.74 20.43
C ARG A 665 -26.06 17.54 20.90
#